data_0f17852a413a1d46fbc1cfd800c212ad
#
_entry.id   0f17852a413a1d46fbc1cfd800c212ad
#
_cell.length_a   1.000
_cell.length_b   1.000
_cell.length_c   1.000
_cell.angle_alpha   90.00
_cell.angle_beta   90.00
_cell.angle_gamma   90.00
#
_symmetry.space_group_name_H-M   'P 1'
#
loop_
_entity.id
_entity.type
_entity.pdbx_description
1 polymer ?
#
loop_
_entity_poly.entity_id
_entity_poly.type
_entity_poly.pdbx_seq_one_letter_code
_entity_poly.pdbx_strand_id
1 'polypeptide(L)'
;MKRLIFSIGILGSILVTAQQSKKDTATTKKIEEVTLTKKVFQKKTDRFVYDVAASPVAKGNTALNLLKETPLVSTTDDKTLKIAGKSNAIIFINGRKTQMDADALAAFLKNTPAENIQKIEVITMPGSEYQVESSDGIINIILKKRADNGLNGNLRMTNNQGRFNNPGAGVSVNYRKDKLGISSSFNTSDWTQYQTYLLKNGNESSTNQSQGSVNDPNKNYGGYLNIDYALTDNSNLALSYNTWYNKSFASTSDLFNTVKFLDDKNNWQSRYNWTKSYENAQSYNNSVNLNYELKTDSLGSKLNVNAAYLNYHRGQNSTNTTINANQNGDIIYRNPGTPDIMTNIVQSTPQMINNFSGMVDYVQKFKNDFTLSVGGNYNHTKTDNDTKSYTDNWNAESNKYDRVYNPNHFIYTEKIYGFYLTLDKKFSDKFSGKVGARYEITNSVGESSNAADPSLSNIKRDYNNFLPYLSLNYAINKNNNISYAFSSRMRRPSFWELNPVRTYLTQYNYIQNNPFVKASSTYNQELTYMYKNSYYFIVSHSFYKDVITQVPLQRERTVDVIKLDKNNNPIKDSETGKYETYSTKINELRYIRTNFGNKQELNFTVGMQKSFFKGYWTTTLNVGVLVNINKGYLDTDPLNGDKFIPYVNNVNSTSLNLQANNNIRLDKAKTWYAGVNYWFVDKQQIELGQLGALGSLDLSLKKIWGDWTFMATVYDVLDTNKVIINDPKLNGSFNYVNNYMYRRQLDLSITYNFGNKKVKKVRDIEAATDAIKNRTK
;
A
#
# COMPACT_ATOMS: atom_id res chain seq x y z
N MET A 1 22.09 -12.83 26.59
CA MET A 1 22.75 -11.52 26.70
C MET A 1 24.28 -11.61 26.63
N LYS A 2 24.87 -12.27 25.63
CA LYS A 2 26.35 -12.33 25.45
C LYS A 2 26.80 -12.53 24.00
N ARG A 3 26.06 -12.02 23.00
CA ARG A 3 26.46 -12.07 21.58
C ARG A 3 26.14 -10.80 20.77
N LEU A 4 25.95 -9.64 21.41
CA LEU A 4 25.62 -8.39 20.72
C LEU A 4 26.69 -7.29 20.87
N ILE A 5 27.90 -7.61 21.32
CA ILE A 5 28.95 -6.58 21.59
C ILE A 5 30.10 -6.61 20.58
N PHE A 6 30.04 -7.45 19.53
CA PHE A 6 31.19 -7.62 18.62
C PHE A 6 31.08 -6.94 17.24
N SER A 7 30.03 -6.19 16.96
CA SER A 7 29.81 -5.57 15.63
C SER A 7 29.89 -4.04 15.57
N ILE A 8 30.21 -3.36 16.67
CA ILE A 8 30.30 -1.88 16.72
C ILE A 8 31.76 -1.37 16.73
N GLY A 9 32.73 -2.26 16.73
CA GLY A 9 34.17 -1.92 16.93
C GLY A 9 35.00 -1.54 15.69
N ILE A 10 34.45 -1.43 14.47
CA ILE A 10 35.26 -1.22 13.25
C ILE A 10 35.04 0.14 12.55
N LEU A 11 34.26 1.04 13.11
CA LEU A 11 34.03 2.38 12.50
C LEU A 11 34.67 3.55 13.26
N GLY A 12 35.59 3.30 14.18
CA GLY A 12 36.14 4.30 15.08
C GLY A 12 37.67 4.49 15.04
N SER A 13 38.34 4.46 13.92
CA SER A 13 39.77 4.85 13.90
C SER A 13 40.28 5.18 12.50
N ILE A 14 40.04 6.39 12.01
CA ILE A 14 40.96 7.15 11.12
C ILE A 14 40.71 8.65 11.41
N LEU A 15 41.31 9.16 12.45
CA LEU A 15 41.63 10.58 12.60
C LEU A 15 43.09 10.74 12.23
N VAL A 16 43.37 11.17 11.01
CA VAL A 16 44.71 11.62 10.61
C VAL A 16 44.78 13.12 10.84
N THR A 17 45.61 13.52 11.78
CA THR A 17 46.06 14.89 12.03
C THR A 17 46.93 15.34 10.87
N ALA A 18 46.55 16.38 10.14
CA ALA A 18 47.42 17.08 9.20
C ALA A 18 47.84 18.42 9.81
N GLN A 19 49.16 18.53 10.03
CA GLN A 19 49.88 19.72 10.48
C GLN A 19 49.76 20.90 9.49
N GLN A 20 49.47 22.08 10.02
CA GLN A 20 49.58 23.35 9.30
C GLN A 20 51.00 23.79 9.09
N SER A 21 51.38 24.13 7.89
CA SER A 21 52.55 25.00 7.61
C SER A 21 52.06 26.41 7.28
N LYS A 22 52.48 27.38 8.05
CA LYS A 22 52.33 28.82 7.79
C LYS A 22 53.21 29.20 6.60
N LYS A 23 52.66 29.98 5.66
CA LYS A 23 53.42 30.92 4.85
C LYS A 23 52.67 32.21 4.63
N ASP A 24 53.35 33.32 4.89
CA ASP A 24 52.86 34.68 4.90
C ASP A 24 52.59 35.33 3.52
N THR A 25 51.75 36.34 3.58
CA THR A 25 51.66 37.57 2.80
C THR A 25 51.30 37.56 1.33
N ALA A 26 50.06 38.01 1.07
CA ALA A 26 49.80 39.18 0.21
C ALA A 26 48.31 39.51 0.28
N THR A 27 47.96 40.74 0.71
CA THR A 27 46.63 41.32 0.80
C THR A 27 46.10 41.61 -0.58
N THR A 28 45.30 40.71 -1.15
CA THR A 28 44.37 41.00 -2.24
C THR A 28 42.96 40.87 -1.65
N LYS A 29 42.20 41.96 -1.66
CA LYS A 29 40.74 41.90 -1.38
C LYS A 29 40.12 40.95 -2.38
N LYS A 30 39.94 39.68 -2.00
CA LYS A 30 39.05 38.80 -2.71
C LYS A 30 37.62 39.27 -2.41
N ILE A 31 36.95 39.77 -3.43
CA ILE A 31 35.51 39.80 -3.48
C ILE A 31 35.05 38.35 -3.21
N GLU A 32 34.40 38.13 -2.05
CA GLU A 32 33.76 36.84 -1.78
C GLU A 32 32.73 36.64 -2.88
N GLU A 33 33.04 35.74 -3.79
CA GLU A 33 32.07 35.20 -4.72
C GLU A 33 31.00 34.53 -3.88
N VAL A 34 29.84 35.19 -3.73
CA VAL A 34 28.67 34.61 -3.09
C VAL A 34 28.18 33.50 -3.99
N THR A 35 28.81 32.34 -3.87
CA THR A 35 28.30 31.12 -4.47
C THR A 35 27.00 30.78 -3.77
N LEU A 36 25.88 31.15 -4.37
CA LEU A 36 24.53 30.72 -3.96
C LEU A 36 24.46 29.19 -4.14
N THR A 37 24.97 28.44 -3.15
CA THR A 37 24.82 27.00 -3.10
C THR A 37 23.34 26.68 -2.89
N LYS A 38 22.68 26.29 -3.96
CA LYS A 38 21.28 25.91 -3.94
C LYS A 38 21.09 24.75 -2.98
N LYS A 39 20.24 24.91 -1.96
CA LYS A 39 20.00 23.90 -0.93
C LYS A 39 19.29 22.70 -1.55
N VAL A 40 19.88 21.51 -1.44
CA VAL A 40 19.32 20.26 -1.99
C VAL A 40 18.06 19.85 -1.23
N PHE A 41 18.01 20.06 0.09
CA PHE A 41 16.88 19.70 0.95
C PHE A 41 16.53 20.85 1.89
N GLN A 42 15.23 21.17 2.03
CA GLN A 42 14.75 22.26 2.88
C GLN A 42 13.33 22.02 3.38
N LYS A 43 13.00 22.51 4.57
CA LYS A 43 11.63 22.57 5.10
C LYS A 43 10.96 23.90 4.69
N LYS A 44 9.72 23.83 4.22
CA LYS A 44 8.78 24.93 4.05
C LYS A 44 7.66 24.81 5.08
N THR A 45 6.67 25.70 5.07
CA THR A 45 5.59 25.76 6.04
C THR A 45 4.94 24.38 6.28
N ASP A 46 4.50 23.71 5.21
CA ASP A 46 3.73 22.46 5.27
C ASP A 46 4.44 21.26 4.64
N ARG A 47 5.65 21.43 4.08
CA ARG A 47 6.34 20.39 3.30
C ARG A 47 7.85 20.44 3.39
N PHE A 48 8.47 19.29 3.12
CA PHE A 48 9.89 19.20 2.78
C PHE A 48 10.07 19.28 1.28
N VAL A 49 11.13 19.94 0.83
CA VAL A 49 11.46 20.08 -0.59
C VAL A 49 12.85 19.54 -0.86
N TYR A 50 12.93 18.56 -1.73
CA TYR A 50 14.18 18.00 -2.27
C TYR A 50 14.39 18.53 -3.69
N ASP A 51 15.40 19.39 -3.89
CA ASP A 51 15.75 19.98 -5.18
C ASP A 51 16.56 18.98 -6.00
N VAL A 52 15.93 18.35 -6.96
CA VAL A 52 16.54 17.33 -7.81
C VAL A 52 17.59 17.92 -8.76
N ALA A 53 17.41 19.18 -9.19
CA ALA A 53 18.36 19.84 -10.07
C ALA A 53 19.71 20.12 -9.37
N ALA A 54 19.69 20.28 -8.06
CA ALA A 54 20.87 20.44 -7.22
C ALA A 54 21.45 19.08 -6.71
N SER A 55 20.74 17.97 -6.92
CA SER A 55 21.11 16.65 -6.44
C SER A 55 22.15 15.98 -7.35
N PRO A 56 23.24 15.44 -6.79
CA PRO A 56 24.25 14.72 -7.57
C PRO A 56 23.76 13.37 -8.10
N VAL A 57 22.66 12.84 -7.55
CA VAL A 57 22.17 11.49 -7.85
C VAL A 57 21.10 11.45 -8.95
N ALA A 58 20.63 12.60 -9.43
CA ALA A 58 19.56 12.65 -10.42
C ALA A 58 19.96 12.06 -11.78
N LYS A 59 21.22 12.30 -12.23
CA LYS A 59 21.66 11.86 -13.55
C LYS A 59 21.70 10.35 -13.69
N GLY A 60 20.99 9.85 -14.71
CA GLY A 60 20.91 8.43 -15.04
C GLY A 60 20.10 7.59 -14.04
N ASN A 61 19.45 8.19 -13.06
CA ASN A 61 18.50 7.51 -12.20
C ASN A 61 17.08 7.53 -12.79
N THR A 62 16.26 6.57 -12.33
CA THR A 62 14.83 6.62 -12.54
C THR A 62 14.18 7.46 -11.44
N ALA A 63 12.94 7.89 -11.66
CA ALA A 63 12.18 8.60 -10.64
C ALA A 63 12.01 7.73 -9.37
N LEU A 64 11.78 6.43 -9.51
CA LEU A 64 11.66 5.52 -8.36
C LEU A 64 12.95 5.47 -7.54
N ASN A 65 14.10 5.29 -8.18
CA ASN A 65 15.39 5.24 -7.47
C ASN A 65 15.71 6.59 -6.81
N LEU A 66 15.38 7.70 -7.47
CA LEU A 66 15.51 9.02 -6.87
C LEU A 66 14.61 9.19 -5.64
N LEU A 67 13.38 8.68 -5.70
CA LEU A 67 12.46 8.71 -4.55
C LEU A 67 13.00 7.90 -3.37
N LYS A 68 13.60 6.74 -3.60
CA LYS A 68 14.29 5.97 -2.54
C LYS A 68 15.41 6.77 -1.86
N GLU A 69 16.07 7.64 -2.61
CA GLU A 69 17.14 8.50 -2.10
C GLU A 69 16.62 9.84 -1.53
N THR A 70 15.32 10.13 -1.71
CA THR A 70 14.68 11.32 -1.16
C THR A 70 14.49 11.14 0.35
N PRO A 71 14.92 12.13 1.19
CA PRO A 71 14.72 12.06 2.63
C PRO A 71 13.26 11.81 2.99
N LEU A 72 13.03 11.03 4.03
CA LEU A 72 11.72 10.60 4.54
C LEU A 72 10.98 9.60 3.66
N VAL A 73 11.41 9.33 2.43
CA VAL A 73 10.73 8.40 1.53
C VAL A 73 11.37 7.01 1.64
N SER A 74 10.53 5.98 1.72
CA SER A 74 10.94 4.58 1.78
C SER A 74 10.02 3.70 0.93
N THR A 75 10.50 2.51 0.60
CA THR A 75 9.70 1.44 0.00
C THR A 75 10.28 0.09 0.43
N THR A 76 9.41 -0.88 0.66
CA THR A 76 9.78 -2.24 1.05
C THR A 76 9.60 -3.26 -0.07
N ASP A 77 8.94 -2.89 -1.16
CA ASP A 77 8.51 -3.78 -2.25
C ASP A 77 8.70 -3.18 -3.66
N ASP A 78 9.32 -1.98 -3.76
CA ASP A 78 9.48 -1.22 -5.00
C ASP A 78 8.19 -0.81 -5.72
N LYS A 79 7.06 -0.98 -5.05
CA LYS A 79 5.73 -0.63 -5.54
C LYS A 79 5.07 0.40 -4.64
N THR A 80 5.11 0.17 -3.34
CA THR A 80 4.45 1.00 -2.33
C THR A 80 5.46 1.97 -1.72
N LEU A 81 5.28 3.26 -1.99
CA LEU A 81 6.08 4.32 -1.37
C LEU A 81 5.48 4.71 -0.02
N LYS A 82 6.34 4.87 0.97
CA LYS A 82 5.99 5.29 2.33
C LYS A 82 6.76 6.54 2.72
N ILE A 83 6.21 7.30 3.65
CA ILE A 83 6.91 8.39 4.32
C ILE A 83 7.25 7.95 5.74
N ALA A 84 8.44 8.27 6.22
CA ALA A 84 8.88 7.92 7.56
C ALA A 84 7.85 8.36 8.61
N GLY A 85 7.42 7.42 9.46
CA GLY A 85 6.40 7.64 10.49
C GLY A 85 4.95 7.73 9.96
N LYS A 86 4.68 7.35 8.72
CA LYS A 86 3.34 7.34 8.12
C LYS A 86 2.98 5.94 7.61
N SER A 87 1.67 5.66 7.52
CA SER A 87 1.17 4.36 7.04
C SER A 87 1.49 4.16 5.56
N ASN A 88 1.20 5.17 4.72
CA ASN A 88 1.45 5.18 3.27
C ASN A 88 1.84 6.57 2.78
N ALA A 89 2.18 6.67 1.50
CA ALA A 89 2.34 7.93 0.79
C ALA A 89 1.47 7.95 -0.47
N ILE A 90 0.71 9.03 -0.63
CA ILE A 90 -0.06 9.28 -1.84
C ILE A 90 0.82 10.06 -2.81
N ILE A 91 0.94 9.57 -4.03
CA ILE A 91 1.83 10.20 -5.02
C ILE A 91 1.07 11.25 -5.81
N PHE A 92 1.66 12.44 -5.85
CA PHE A 92 1.23 13.56 -6.67
C PHE A 92 2.28 13.85 -7.74
N ILE A 93 1.84 14.27 -8.91
CA ILE A 93 2.70 14.76 -9.98
C ILE A 93 2.26 16.18 -10.35
N ASN A 94 3.19 17.14 -10.24
CA ASN A 94 2.92 18.56 -10.48
C ASN A 94 1.79 19.15 -9.61
N GLY A 95 1.66 18.67 -8.36
CA GLY A 95 0.63 19.12 -7.42
C GLY A 95 -0.70 18.40 -7.54
N ARG A 96 -0.76 17.29 -8.30
CA ARG A 96 -1.97 16.53 -8.58
C ARG A 96 -1.76 15.05 -8.28
N LYS A 97 -2.72 14.43 -7.64
CA LYS A 97 -2.69 13.00 -7.31
C LYS A 97 -2.65 12.16 -8.59
N THR A 98 -1.82 11.10 -8.61
CA THR A 98 -1.77 10.21 -9.77
C THR A 98 -3.00 9.31 -9.82
N GLN A 99 -3.40 8.98 -11.04
CA GLN A 99 -4.52 8.06 -11.31
C GLN A 99 -4.06 6.60 -11.42
N MET A 100 -2.74 6.37 -11.38
CA MET A 100 -2.14 5.05 -11.56
C MET A 100 -2.36 4.21 -10.30
N ASP A 101 -2.66 2.93 -10.47
CA ASP A 101 -2.53 1.96 -9.39
C ASP A 101 -1.06 1.75 -9.00
N ALA A 102 -0.79 0.96 -7.97
CA ALA A 102 0.56 0.78 -7.46
C ALA A 102 1.53 0.20 -8.50
N ASP A 103 1.07 -0.74 -9.34
CA ASP A 103 1.90 -1.38 -10.36
C ASP A 103 2.16 -0.44 -11.55
N ALA A 104 1.13 0.23 -12.05
CA ALA A 104 1.26 1.24 -13.09
C ALA A 104 2.11 2.42 -12.63
N LEU A 105 1.96 2.88 -11.39
CA LEU A 105 2.77 3.93 -10.80
C LEU A 105 4.22 3.50 -10.65
N ALA A 106 4.48 2.31 -10.15
CA ALA A 106 5.83 1.75 -10.05
C ALA A 106 6.49 1.65 -11.44
N ALA A 107 5.76 1.15 -12.44
CA ALA A 107 6.22 1.10 -13.82
C ALA A 107 6.50 2.51 -14.37
N PHE A 108 5.60 3.46 -14.15
CA PHE A 108 5.80 4.86 -14.53
C PHE A 108 7.05 5.47 -13.89
N LEU A 109 7.23 5.30 -12.57
CA LEU A 109 8.37 5.83 -11.84
C LEU A 109 9.68 5.15 -12.23
N LYS A 110 9.64 3.85 -12.51
CA LYS A 110 10.78 3.11 -13.06
C LYS A 110 11.16 3.56 -14.47
N ASN A 111 10.19 4.00 -15.27
CA ASN A 111 10.39 4.45 -16.64
C ASN A 111 10.63 5.97 -16.79
N THR A 112 10.38 6.76 -15.73
CA THR A 112 10.61 8.20 -15.76
C THR A 112 12.06 8.51 -15.39
N PRO A 113 12.87 9.16 -16.26
CA PRO A 113 14.21 9.62 -15.89
C PRO A 113 14.15 10.64 -14.76
N ALA A 114 14.97 10.47 -13.74
CA ALA A 114 15.05 11.42 -12.62
C ALA A 114 15.43 12.83 -13.05
N GLU A 115 16.18 12.94 -14.15
CA GLU A 115 16.56 14.23 -14.76
C GLU A 115 15.35 15.07 -15.22
N ASN A 116 14.19 14.46 -15.44
CA ASN A 116 12.94 15.14 -15.78
C ASN A 116 12.25 15.76 -14.55
N ILE A 117 12.72 15.45 -13.35
CA ILE A 117 12.15 15.98 -12.10
C ILE A 117 12.90 17.26 -11.74
N GLN A 118 12.14 18.29 -11.36
CA GLN A 118 12.67 19.55 -10.84
C GLN A 118 12.93 19.44 -9.35
N LYS A 119 11.92 18.97 -8.61
CA LYS A 119 11.95 18.81 -7.16
C LYS A 119 10.94 17.76 -6.72
N ILE A 120 11.17 17.18 -5.54
CA ILE A 120 10.22 16.33 -4.85
C ILE A 120 9.78 17.06 -3.58
N GLU A 121 8.48 17.14 -3.35
CA GLU A 121 7.89 17.71 -2.14
C GLU A 121 7.32 16.57 -1.30
N VAL A 122 7.77 16.44 -0.05
CA VAL A 122 7.27 15.46 0.90
C VAL A 122 6.41 16.19 1.92
N ILE A 123 5.11 15.91 1.93
CA ILE A 123 4.12 16.54 2.80
C ILE A 123 3.70 15.49 3.81
N THR A 124 4.30 15.55 4.99
CA THR A 124 4.02 14.59 6.07
C THR A 124 2.65 14.81 6.71
N MET A 125 2.17 16.07 6.66
CA MET A 125 0.88 16.50 7.20
C MET A 125 0.13 17.31 6.14
N PRO A 126 -0.64 16.66 5.23
CA PRO A 126 -1.36 17.36 4.16
C PRO A 126 -2.42 18.32 4.69
N GLY A 127 -2.61 19.46 4.01
CA GLY A 127 -3.61 20.48 4.34
C GLY A 127 -5.05 20.06 4.01
N SER A 128 -6.02 20.94 4.34
CA SER A 128 -7.46 20.68 4.13
C SER A 128 -7.86 20.62 2.65
N GLU A 129 -7.06 21.20 1.77
CA GLU A 129 -7.23 21.17 0.32
C GLU A 129 -7.02 19.77 -0.28
N TYR A 130 -6.33 18.88 0.44
CA TYR A 130 -6.06 17.53 -0.05
C TYR A 130 -7.08 16.51 0.49
N GLN A 131 -7.58 15.66 -0.41
CA GLN A 131 -8.41 14.50 -0.05
C GLN A 131 -7.51 13.32 0.35
N VAL A 132 -7.03 13.33 1.59
CA VAL A 132 -6.14 12.30 2.13
C VAL A 132 -6.80 11.64 3.33
N GLU A 133 -6.71 10.33 3.38
CA GLU A 133 -7.27 9.50 4.44
C GLU A 133 -6.22 9.15 5.51
N SER A 134 -6.68 8.91 6.74
CA SER A 134 -5.86 8.42 7.85
C SER A 134 -4.63 9.30 8.15
N SER A 135 -3.48 8.68 8.42
CA SER A 135 -2.19 9.34 8.66
C SER A 135 -1.32 9.44 7.41
N ASP A 136 -1.87 9.16 6.22
CA ASP A 136 -1.11 9.17 4.99
C ASP A 136 -0.54 10.56 4.67
N GLY A 137 0.67 10.57 4.13
CA GLY A 137 1.31 11.78 3.62
C GLY A 137 1.27 11.84 2.10
N ILE A 138 1.84 12.91 1.53
CA ILE A 138 1.91 13.12 0.09
C ILE A 138 3.37 13.22 -0.34
N ILE A 139 3.72 12.52 -1.42
CA ILE A 139 4.96 12.74 -2.18
C ILE A 139 4.59 13.39 -3.50
N ASN A 140 4.91 14.66 -3.66
CA ASN A 140 4.59 15.44 -4.85
C ASN A 140 5.83 15.59 -5.75
N ILE A 141 5.81 14.96 -6.89
CA ILE A 141 6.88 14.98 -7.89
C ILE A 141 6.65 16.16 -8.84
N ILE A 142 7.45 17.20 -8.74
CA ILE A 142 7.37 18.34 -9.65
C ILE A 142 8.33 18.13 -10.82
N LEU A 143 7.78 17.99 -12.00
CA LEU A 143 8.55 17.83 -13.23
C LEU A 143 9.09 19.17 -13.73
N LYS A 144 10.25 19.16 -14.39
CA LYS A 144 10.84 20.35 -15.01
C LYS A 144 9.90 20.95 -16.06
N LYS A 145 9.67 22.26 -15.98
CA LYS A 145 8.98 23.00 -17.04
C LYS A 145 9.96 23.19 -18.19
N ARG A 146 9.75 22.51 -19.30
CA ARG A 146 10.48 22.71 -20.55
C ARG A 146 9.49 23.19 -21.60
N ALA A 147 9.88 24.20 -22.39
CA ALA A 147 8.97 24.89 -23.30
C ALA A 147 9.14 24.45 -24.77
N ASP A 148 10.11 23.57 -25.06
CA ASP A 148 10.49 23.29 -26.43
C ASP A 148 9.54 22.31 -27.12
N ASN A 149 9.24 22.58 -28.39
CA ASN A 149 8.51 21.67 -29.28
C ASN A 149 9.36 20.44 -29.62
N GLY A 150 8.70 19.33 -29.94
CA GLY A 150 9.38 18.12 -30.39
C GLY A 150 8.80 16.83 -29.80
N LEU A 151 9.55 15.75 -29.97
CA LEU A 151 9.24 14.41 -29.52
C LEU A 151 10.35 13.88 -28.64
N ASN A 152 9.99 13.22 -27.53
CA ASN A 152 10.91 12.37 -26.77
C ASN A 152 10.18 11.15 -26.18
N GLY A 153 10.96 10.18 -25.77
CA GLY A 153 10.41 9.00 -25.11
C GLY A 153 11.48 8.06 -24.60
N ASN A 154 11.05 6.95 -24.08
CA ASN A 154 11.92 5.83 -23.74
C ASN A 154 11.26 4.49 -24.04
N LEU A 155 12.13 3.51 -24.30
CA LEU A 155 11.79 2.09 -24.34
C LEU A 155 12.50 1.43 -23.16
N ARG A 156 11.80 0.59 -22.43
CA ARG A 156 12.35 -0.15 -21.30
C ARG A 156 11.99 -1.62 -21.40
N MET A 157 12.96 -2.47 -21.11
CA MET A 157 12.79 -3.90 -20.91
C MET A 157 13.31 -4.25 -19.52
N THR A 158 12.61 -5.12 -18.84
CA THR A 158 12.96 -5.62 -17.51
C THR A 158 12.84 -7.13 -17.48
N ASN A 159 13.66 -7.75 -16.68
CA ASN A 159 13.51 -9.15 -16.34
C ASN A 159 13.84 -9.35 -14.87
N ASN A 160 12.84 -9.76 -14.11
CA ASN A 160 13.01 -10.11 -12.71
C ASN A 160 13.16 -11.63 -12.60
N GLN A 161 14.33 -12.07 -12.20
CA GLN A 161 14.72 -13.46 -12.09
C GLN A 161 14.77 -13.87 -10.62
N GLY A 162 13.73 -14.51 -10.16
CA GLY A 162 13.62 -15.13 -8.84
C GLY A 162 13.37 -16.64 -8.98
N ARG A 163 12.34 -17.15 -8.28
CA ARG A 163 11.86 -18.51 -8.48
C ARG A 163 11.30 -18.71 -9.91
N PHE A 164 10.69 -17.67 -10.45
CA PHE A 164 10.19 -17.61 -11.81
C PHE A 164 10.86 -16.48 -12.59
N ASN A 165 10.76 -16.56 -13.90
CA ASN A 165 11.19 -15.53 -14.82
C ASN A 165 9.99 -14.58 -15.06
N ASN A 166 10.13 -13.31 -14.69
CA ASN A 166 9.09 -12.30 -14.73
C ASN A 166 9.50 -11.15 -15.67
N PRO A 167 9.27 -11.27 -17.01
CA PRO A 167 9.62 -10.26 -17.97
C PRO A 167 8.64 -9.09 -17.94
N GLY A 168 9.14 -7.92 -18.33
CA GLY A 168 8.32 -6.71 -18.49
C GLY A 168 8.86 -5.82 -19.59
N ALA A 169 7.98 -5.03 -20.21
CA ALA A 169 8.33 -4.04 -21.21
C ALA A 169 7.47 -2.78 -21.05
N GLY A 170 8.03 -1.63 -21.43
CA GLY A 170 7.31 -0.37 -21.39
C GLY A 170 7.81 0.61 -22.44
N VAL A 171 6.90 1.44 -22.93
CA VAL A 171 7.18 2.56 -23.81
C VAL A 171 6.53 3.82 -23.27
N SER A 172 7.21 4.94 -23.32
CA SER A 172 6.62 6.24 -23.07
C SER A 172 7.01 7.23 -24.17
N VAL A 173 6.06 8.07 -24.55
CA VAL A 173 6.23 9.07 -25.62
C VAL A 173 5.62 10.39 -25.13
N ASN A 174 6.35 11.49 -25.32
CA ASN A 174 5.89 12.84 -25.09
C ASN A 174 6.07 13.65 -26.36
N TYR A 175 5.03 14.25 -26.83
CA TYR A 175 5.00 15.14 -27.98
C TYR A 175 4.48 16.52 -27.58
N ARG A 176 5.11 17.56 -28.09
CA ARG A 176 4.63 18.93 -27.92
C ARG A 176 4.83 19.71 -29.20
N LYS A 177 3.78 20.42 -29.61
CA LYS A 177 3.82 21.42 -30.66
C LYS A 177 2.93 22.60 -30.27
N ASP A 178 3.55 23.75 -30.07
CA ASP A 178 2.88 24.99 -29.69
C ASP A 178 1.90 24.85 -28.50
N LYS A 179 0.61 24.97 -28.73
CA LYS A 179 -0.44 24.87 -27.72
C LYS A 179 -0.82 23.44 -27.34
N LEU A 180 -0.47 22.45 -28.18
CA LEU A 180 -0.82 21.07 -28.00
C LEU A 180 0.31 20.29 -27.32
N GLY A 181 -0.04 19.56 -26.28
CA GLY A 181 0.84 18.57 -25.67
C GLY A 181 0.15 17.21 -25.59
N ILE A 182 0.88 16.12 -25.90
CA ILE A 182 0.43 14.76 -25.78
C ILE A 182 1.49 13.96 -25.02
N SER A 183 1.10 13.24 -23.97
CA SER A 183 1.94 12.27 -23.28
C SER A 183 1.21 10.94 -23.19
N SER A 184 1.89 9.88 -23.60
CA SER A 184 1.34 8.52 -23.55
C SER A 184 2.37 7.56 -22.98
N SER A 185 1.91 6.54 -22.25
CA SER A 185 2.73 5.37 -21.97
C SER A 185 1.90 4.10 -22.02
N PHE A 186 2.58 3.02 -22.34
CA PHE A 186 2.07 1.68 -22.26
C PHE A 186 3.11 0.78 -21.59
N ASN A 187 2.68 -0.11 -20.73
CA ASN A 187 3.53 -1.10 -20.07
C ASN A 187 2.83 -2.45 -19.97
N THR A 188 3.63 -3.49 -19.99
CA THR A 188 3.18 -4.87 -19.77
C THR A 188 4.17 -5.60 -18.90
N SER A 189 3.70 -6.55 -18.10
CA SER A 189 4.54 -7.47 -17.33
C SER A 189 3.83 -8.79 -17.09
N ASP A 190 4.59 -9.86 -17.17
CA ASP A 190 4.21 -11.17 -16.64
C ASP A 190 4.84 -11.28 -15.25
N TRP A 191 4.05 -11.67 -14.26
CA TRP A 191 4.50 -11.80 -12.88
C TRP A 191 3.86 -13.01 -12.22
N THR A 192 4.68 -13.97 -11.83
CA THR A 192 4.22 -15.11 -11.04
C THR A 192 4.64 -14.92 -9.59
N GLN A 193 3.67 -14.83 -8.69
CA GLN A 193 3.90 -14.81 -7.26
C GLN A 193 3.82 -16.24 -6.73
N TYR A 194 4.86 -16.68 -6.04
CA TYR A 194 4.89 -17.94 -5.34
C TYR A 194 5.15 -17.71 -3.86
N GLN A 195 4.38 -18.39 -3.02
CA GLN A 195 4.53 -18.28 -1.58
C GLN A 195 4.21 -19.62 -0.90
N THR A 196 4.87 -19.87 0.21
CA THR A 196 4.55 -21.01 1.08
C THR A 196 3.86 -20.51 2.34
N TYR A 197 2.90 -21.28 2.80
CA TYR A 197 2.13 -21.00 4.01
C TYR A 197 2.27 -22.06 5.06
N LEU A 198 2.34 -21.64 6.32
CA LEU A 198 2.02 -22.45 7.48
C LEU A 198 1.08 -21.61 8.36
N LEU A 199 -0.19 -22.00 8.37
CA LEU A 199 -1.22 -21.42 9.22
C LEU A 199 -1.53 -22.39 10.36
N LYS A 200 -1.49 -21.95 11.61
CA LYS A 200 -1.93 -22.71 12.78
C LYS A 200 -2.89 -21.86 13.59
N ASN A 201 -4.02 -22.43 13.94
CA ASN A 201 -4.98 -21.78 14.82
C ASN A 201 -5.70 -22.83 15.68
N GLY A 202 -6.30 -22.39 16.76
CA GLY A 202 -7.04 -23.30 17.62
C GLY A 202 -7.22 -22.79 19.04
N ASN A 203 -7.74 -23.69 19.85
CA ASN A 203 -7.97 -23.52 21.28
C ASN A 203 -7.56 -24.78 22.05
N GLU A 204 -8.03 -24.92 23.28
CA GLU A 204 -7.72 -26.09 24.14
C GLU A 204 -8.38 -27.38 23.68
N SER A 205 -9.49 -27.32 22.92
CA SER A 205 -10.27 -28.48 22.47
C SER A 205 -10.01 -28.88 21.02
N SER A 206 -9.53 -27.95 20.18
CA SER A 206 -9.28 -28.23 18.77
C SER A 206 -8.21 -27.32 18.17
N THR A 207 -7.46 -27.86 17.22
CA THR A 207 -6.42 -27.12 16.49
C THR A 207 -6.47 -27.45 15.01
N ASN A 208 -6.24 -26.42 14.18
CA ASN A 208 -6.09 -26.56 12.74
C ASN A 208 -4.65 -26.16 12.35
N GLN A 209 -4.01 -26.97 11.54
CA GLN A 209 -2.76 -26.63 10.87
C GLN A 209 -2.94 -26.82 9.38
N SER A 210 -2.69 -25.76 8.60
CA SER A 210 -2.68 -25.78 7.12
C SER A 210 -1.29 -25.45 6.62
N GLN A 211 -0.73 -26.29 5.78
CA GLN A 211 0.62 -26.12 5.24
C GLN A 211 0.62 -26.39 3.73
N GLY A 212 1.29 -25.53 2.96
CA GLY A 212 1.39 -25.74 1.53
C GLY A 212 1.89 -24.53 0.78
N SER A 213 1.44 -24.38 -0.46
CA SER A 213 1.90 -23.31 -1.34
C SER A 213 0.77 -22.69 -2.15
N VAL A 214 1.00 -21.44 -2.56
CA VAL A 214 0.16 -20.72 -3.50
C VAL A 214 1.03 -20.30 -4.68
N ASN A 215 0.55 -20.54 -5.88
CA ASN A 215 1.16 -20.11 -7.13
C ASN A 215 0.15 -19.23 -7.89
N ASP A 216 0.49 -17.96 -8.10
CA ASP A 216 -0.41 -16.95 -8.68
C ASP A 216 0.25 -16.24 -9.87
N PRO A 217 0.07 -16.79 -11.09
CA PRO A 217 0.57 -16.18 -12.31
C PRO A 217 -0.35 -15.04 -12.78
N ASN A 218 0.22 -13.88 -13.04
CA ASN A 218 -0.49 -12.66 -13.42
C ASN A 218 0.10 -12.03 -14.67
N LYS A 219 -0.77 -11.52 -15.56
CA LYS A 219 -0.40 -10.63 -16.68
C LYS A 219 -1.02 -9.27 -16.46
N ASN A 220 -0.18 -8.25 -16.58
CA ASN A 220 -0.55 -6.86 -16.36
C ASN A 220 -0.35 -6.05 -17.64
N TYR A 221 -1.32 -5.20 -17.96
CA TYR A 221 -1.25 -4.22 -19.02
C TYR A 221 -1.71 -2.88 -18.47
N GLY A 222 -0.88 -1.86 -18.61
CA GLY A 222 -1.20 -0.53 -18.13
C GLY A 222 -0.94 0.52 -19.20
N GLY A 223 -1.77 1.54 -19.22
CA GLY A 223 -1.60 2.63 -20.16
C GLY A 223 -2.21 3.93 -19.68
N TYR A 224 -1.61 5.03 -20.10
CA TYR A 224 -2.25 6.33 -19.97
C TYR A 224 -2.05 7.18 -21.22
N LEU A 225 -2.99 8.08 -21.46
CA LEU A 225 -2.95 9.13 -22.46
C LEU A 225 -3.35 10.44 -21.82
N ASN A 226 -2.48 11.45 -21.89
CA ASN A 226 -2.78 12.80 -21.48
C ASN A 226 -2.65 13.74 -22.67
N ILE A 227 -3.67 14.55 -22.90
CA ILE A 227 -3.70 15.59 -23.92
C ILE A 227 -3.95 16.92 -23.23
N ASP A 228 -3.08 17.90 -23.39
CA ASP A 228 -3.31 19.27 -22.91
C ASP A 228 -3.32 20.25 -24.09
N TYR A 229 -4.22 21.20 -24.02
CA TYR A 229 -4.34 22.25 -25.01
C TYR A 229 -4.46 23.61 -24.32
N ALA A 230 -3.51 24.51 -24.59
CA ALA A 230 -3.55 25.90 -24.11
C ALA A 230 -4.56 26.69 -24.95
N LEU A 231 -5.78 26.90 -24.40
CA LEU A 231 -6.83 27.68 -25.07
C LEU A 231 -6.36 29.13 -25.25
N THR A 232 -5.82 29.70 -24.16
CA THR A 232 -5.18 31.03 -24.11
C THR A 232 -3.90 30.94 -23.29
N ASP A 233 -3.17 32.05 -23.16
CA ASP A 233 -1.99 32.13 -22.28
C ASP A 233 -2.33 31.94 -20.78
N ASN A 234 -3.57 32.20 -20.42
CA ASN A 234 -4.09 32.06 -19.06
C ASN A 234 -4.97 30.84 -18.83
N SER A 235 -5.43 30.15 -19.87
CA SER A 235 -6.35 29.03 -19.71
C SER A 235 -5.84 27.78 -20.43
N ASN A 236 -6.05 26.62 -19.79
CA ASN A 236 -5.66 25.32 -20.29
C ASN A 236 -6.79 24.30 -20.11
N LEU A 237 -7.06 23.54 -21.14
CA LEU A 237 -7.96 22.39 -21.10
C LEU A 237 -7.13 21.12 -21.23
N ALA A 238 -7.41 20.13 -20.40
CA ALA A 238 -6.67 18.87 -20.45
C ALA A 238 -7.59 17.67 -20.25
N LEU A 239 -7.35 16.64 -21.05
CA LEU A 239 -8.05 15.36 -21.01
C LEU A 239 -7.05 14.27 -20.65
N SER A 240 -7.37 13.44 -19.65
CA SER A 240 -6.60 12.24 -19.37
C SER A 240 -7.44 10.99 -19.41
N TYR A 241 -6.88 9.94 -19.99
CA TYR A 241 -7.39 8.59 -19.95
C TYR A 241 -6.36 7.66 -19.35
N ASN A 242 -6.78 6.88 -18.35
CA ASN A 242 -5.95 5.87 -17.73
C ASN A 242 -6.68 4.54 -17.80
N THR A 243 -5.94 3.50 -18.18
CA THR A 243 -6.44 2.13 -18.22
C THR A 243 -5.46 1.19 -17.58
N TRP A 244 -5.99 0.19 -16.91
CA TRP A 244 -5.21 -0.90 -16.36
C TRP A 244 -6.01 -2.18 -16.42
N TYR A 245 -5.36 -3.25 -16.86
CA TYR A 245 -5.92 -4.58 -16.95
C TYR A 245 -4.97 -5.58 -16.31
N ASN A 246 -5.51 -6.39 -15.41
CA ASN A 246 -4.83 -7.52 -14.80
C ASN A 246 -5.61 -8.79 -15.09
N LYS A 247 -4.89 -9.86 -15.37
CA LYS A 247 -5.45 -11.19 -15.50
C LYS A 247 -4.57 -12.18 -14.76
N SER A 248 -5.15 -12.82 -13.73
CA SER A 248 -4.60 -13.99 -13.06
C SER A 248 -5.09 -15.25 -13.77
N PHE A 249 -4.16 -16.11 -14.16
CA PHE A 249 -4.45 -17.35 -14.86
C PHE A 249 -4.16 -18.52 -13.96
N ALA A 250 -5.15 -19.37 -13.68
CA ALA A 250 -4.91 -20.62 -13.01
C ALA A 250 -4.09 -20.45 -11.71
N SER A 251 -4.45 -19.44 -10.90
CA SER A 251 -3.91 -19.36 -9.55
C SER A 251 -4.28 -20.66 -8.81
N THR A 252 -3.30 -21.30 -8.21
CA THR A 252 -3.48 -22.57 -7.50
C THR A 252 -2.99 -22.45 -6.07
N SER A 253 -3.74 -23.07 -5.15
CA SER A 253 -3.34 -23.23 -3.77
C SER A 253 -3.54 -24.67 -3.35
N ASP A 254 -2.47 -25.31 -2.89
CA ASP A 254 -2.49 -26.66 -2.35
C ASP A 254 -2.09 -26.63 -0.88
N LEU A 255 -3.07 -26.87 0.02
CA LEU A 255 -2.87 -26.84 1.47
C LEU A 255 -3.19 -28.19 2.08
N PHE A 256 -2.21 -28.83 2.69
CA PHE A 256 -2.40 -30.00 3.53
C PHE A 256 -2.83 -29.56 4.93
N ASN A 257 -3.98 -30.06 5.37
CA ASN A 257 -4.58 -29.68 6.63
C ASN A 257 -4.53 -30.86 7.62
N THR A 258 -4.13 -30.56 8.84
CA THR A 258 -4.26 -31.42 10.02
C THR A 258 -5.25 -30.77 10.97
N VAL A 259 -6.41 -31.39 11.17
CA VAL A 259 -7.43 -30.95 12.12
C VAL A 259 -7.40 -31.89 13.32
N LYS A 260 -7.06 -31.37 14.49
CA LYS A 260 -7.07 -32.14 15.75
C LYS A 260 -8.23 -31.66 16.62
N PHE A 261 -8.91 -32.60 17.24
CA PHE A 261 -10.06 -32.38 18.12
C PHE A 261 -10.18 -33.47 19.16
N LEU A 262 -10.93 -33.20 20.21
CA LEU A 262 -11.21 -34.20 21.25
C LEU A 262 -12.43 -35.05 20.84
N ASP A 263 -12.35 -36.37 21.02
CA ASP A 263 -13.49 -37.27 20.87
C ASP A 263 -14.43 -37.19 22.10
N ASP A 264 -15.49 -38.00 22.09
CA ASP A 264 -16.47 -38.12 23.17
C ASP A 264 -15.88 -38.61 24.50
N LYS A 265 -14.67 -39.17 24.48
CA LYS A 265 -13.91 -39.66 25.64
C LYS A 265 -12.74 -38.76 26.03
N ASN A 266 -12.68 -37.53 25.47
CA ASN A 266 -11.57 -36.59 25.66
C ASN A 266 -10.20 -37.07 25.15
N ASN A 267 -10.15 -38.01 24.17
CA ASN A 267 -8.91 -38.38 23.51
C ASN A 267 -8.71 -37.53 22.27
N TRP A 268 -7.45 -37.14 22.01
CA TRP A 268 -7.11 -36.38 20.81
C TRP A 268 -7.23 -37.27 19.55
N GLN A 269 -8.06 -36.85 18.64
CA GLN A 269 -8.20 -37.39 17.29
C GLN A 269 -7.59 -36.46 16.26
N SER A 270 -7.15 -37.03 15.13
CA SER A 270 -6.61 -36.22 14.01
C SER A 270 -7.30 -36.60 12.70
N ARG A 271 -7.62 -35.61 11.91
CA ARG A 271 -8.07 -35.75 10.53
C ARG A 271 -7.16 -35.02 9.59
N TYR A 272 -7.00 -35.58 8.41
CA TYR A 272 -6.11 -35.07 7.39
C TYR A 272 -6.87 -34.87 6.08
N ASN A 273 -6.64 -33.72 5.43
CA ASN A 273 -7.21 -33.48 4.13
C ASN A 273 -6.34 -32.47 3.34
N TRP A 274 -6.52 -32.51 2.04
CA TRP A 274 -6.03 -31.47 1.15
C TRP A 274 -7.14 -30.48 0.86
N THR A 275 -6.87 -29.17 0.96
CA THR A 275 -7.66 -28.13 0.30
C THR A 275 -6.91 -27.71 -0.94
N LYS A 276 -7.50 -28.01 -2.10
CA LYS A 276 -6.99 -27.58 -3.41
C LYS A 276 -7.88 -26.47 -3.93
N SER A 277 -7.28 -25.31 -4.17
CA SER A 277 -7.99 -24.15 -4.71
C SER A 277 -7.50 -23.86 -6.12
N TYR A 278 -8.44 -23.53 -6.99
CA TYR A 278 -8.19 -23.05 -8.32
C TYR A 278 -8.93 -21.73 -8.52
N GLU A 279 -8.24 -20.72 -9.02
CA GLU A 279 -8.81 -19.40 -9.23
C GLU A 279 -8.40 -18.81 -10.57
N ASN A 280 -9.38 -18.24 -11.28
CA ASN A 280 -9.17 -17.35 -12.41
C ASN A 280 -9.78 -15.99 -12.07
N ALA A 281 -8.99 -14.93 -12.19
CA ALA A 281 -9.46 -13.58 -11.96
C ALA A 281 -9.03 -12.64 -13.09
N GLN A 282 -9.89 -11.69 -13.39
CA GLN A 282 -9.55 -10.58 -14.28
C GLN A 282 -10.10 -9.28 -13.70
N SER A 283 -9.36 -8.22 -13.84
CA SER A 283 -9.84 -6.89 -13.46
C SER A 283 -9.38 -5.83 -14.44
N TYR A 284 -10.21 -4.82 -14.64
CA TYR A 284 -9.83 -3.63 -15.37
C TYR A 284 -10.32 -2.38 -14.66
N ASN A 285 -9.57 -1.31 -14.84
CA ASN A 285 -9.87 0.00 -14.31
C ASN A 285 -9.68 1.02 -15.44
N ASN A 286 -10.75 1.71 -15.80
CA ASN A 286 -10.73 2.77 -16.79
C ASN A 286 -11.16 4.07 -16.15
N SER A 287 -10.44 5.16 -16.39
CA SER A 287 -10.85 6.47 -15.92
C SER A 287 -10.56 7.55 -16.94
N VAL A 288 -11.53 8.44 -17.10
CA VAL A 288 -11.46 9.64 -17.94
C VAL A 288 -11.59 10.85 -17.05
N ASN A 289 -10.74 11.87 -17.27
CA ASN A 289 -10.79 13.13 -16.55
C ASN A 289 -10.69 14.29 -17.52
N LEU A 290 -11.55 15.28 -17.33
CA LEU A 290 -11.50 16.56 -18.01
C LEU A 290 -11.18 17.63 -16.98
N ASN A 291 -10.16 18.45 -17.25
CA ASN A 291 -9.72 19.51 -16.36
C ASN A 291 -9.62 20.84 -17.12
N TYR A 292 -10.18 21.87 -16.52
CA TYR A 292 -10.01 23.25 -16.97
C TYR A 292 -9.29 24.05 -15.89
N GLU A 293 -8.18 24.71 -16.24
CA GLU A 293 -7.42 25.63 -15.36
C GLU A 293 -7.42 27.02 -15.96
N LEU A 294 -7.82 28.02 -15.17
CA LEU A 294 -7.78 29.44 -15.53
C LEU A 294 -6.91 30.17 -14.50
N LYS A 295 -5.86 30.86 -14.97
CA LYS A 295 -5.14 31.85 -14.17
C LYS A 295 -5.94 33.15 -14.18
N THR A 296 -6.32 33.63 -13.00
CA THR A 296 -7.21 34.80 -12.85
C THR A 296 -6.45 36.12 -12.68
N ASP A 297 -5.17 36.06 -12.34
CA ASP A 297 -4.31 37.22 -12.21
C ASP A 297 -2.81 36.91 -12.46
N SER A 298 -1.97 37.92 -12.42
CA SER A 298 -0.51 37.83 -12.56
C SER A 298 0.21 37.36 -11.29
N LEU A 299 -0.45 37.35 -10.13
CA LEU A 299 0.10 36.88 -8.85
C LEU A 299 0.09 35.35 -8.77
N GLY A 300 -0.61 34.70 -9.71
CA GLY A 300 -0.73 33.25 -9.79
C GLY A 300 -1.96 32.71 -9.07
N SER A 301 -2.99 33.52 -8.90
CA SER A 301 -4.33 33.09 -8.53
C SER A 301 -4.92 32.25 -9.67
N LYS A 302 -5.72 31.22 -9.33
CA LYS A 302 -6.23 30.28 -10.31
C LYS A 302 -7.55 29.63 -9.89
N LEU A 303 -8.38 29.40 -10.89
CA LEU A 303 -9.56 28.52 -10.82
C LEU A 303 -9.21 27.19 -11.49
N ASN A 304 -9.58 26.09 -10.86
CA ASN A 304 -9.46 24.75 -11.40
C ASN A 304 -10.82 24.05 -11.31
N VAL A 305 -11.30 23.50 -12.44
CA VAL A 305 -12.55 22.75 -12.52
C VAL A 305 -12.23 21.38 -13.09
N ASN A 306 -12.69 20.34 -12.43
CA ASN A 306 -12.45 18.96 -12.84
C ASN A 306 -13.74 18.16 -12.85
N ALA A 307 -13.93 17.34 -13.89
CA ALA A 307 -14.97 16.33 -14.00
C ALA A 307 -14.34 14.99 -14.36
N ALA A 308 -14.73 13.92 -13.68
CA ALA A 308 -14.11 12.63 -13.86
C ALA A 308 -15.11 11.49 -13.77
N TYR A 309 -14.84 10.44 -14.54
CA TYR A 309 -15.57 9.16 -14.50
C TYR A 309 -14.59 8.01 -14.34
N LEU A 310 -14.94 7.06 -13.47
CA LEU A 310 -14.20 5.84 -13.20
C LEU A 310 -15.12 4.64 -13.37
N ASN A 311 -14.67 3.65 -14.14
CA ASN A 311 -15.27 2.32 -14.21
C ASN A 311 -14.23 1.28 -13.81
N TYR A 312 -14.54 0.51 -12.77
CA TYR A 312 -13.76 -0.63 -12.31
C TYR A 312 -14.61 -1.89 -12.42
N HIS A 313 -14.02 -2.95 -12.95
CA HIS A 313 -14.62 -4.27 -12.98
C HIS A 313 -13.61 -5.32 -12.53
N ARG A 314 -14.07 -6.26 -11.70
CA ARG A 314 -13.34 -7.47 -11.33
C ARG A 314 -14.28 -8.66 -11.47
N GLY A 315 -13.85 -9.69 -12.20
CA GLY A 315 -14.49 -11.00 -12.23
C GLY A 315 -13.52 -12.03 -11.65
N GLN A 316 -13.99 -12.83 -10.71
CA GLN A 316 -13.22 -13.89 -10.09
C GLN A 316 -14.07 -15.15 -10.02
N ASN A 317 -13.54 -16.26 -10.54
CA ASN A 317 -14.12 -17.58 -10.40
C ASN A 317 -13.15 -18.47 -9.64
N SER A 318 -13.63 -19.10 -8.58
CA SER A 318 -12.83 -19.96 -7.73
C SER A 318 -13.53 -21.27 -7.42
N THR A 319 -12.73 -22.30 -7.26
CA THR A 319 -13.15 -23.63 -6.80
C THR A 319 -12.23 -24.04 -5.66
N ASN A 320 -12.81 -24.42 -4.52
CA ASN A 320 -12.10 -24.93 -3.35
C ASN A 320 -12.60 -26.37 -3.10
N THR A 321 -11.72 -27.34 -3.29
CA THR A 321 -12.02 -28.75 -3.12
C THR A 321 -11.30 -29.32 -1.91
N THR A 322 -12.04 -29.87 -0.95
CA THR A 322 -11.48 -30.57 0.22
C THR A 322 -11.54 -32.07 -0.02
N ILE A 323 -10.37 -32.73 0.01
CA ILE A 323 -10.17 -34.15 -0.30
C ILE A 323 -9.57 -34.84 0.93
N ASN A 324 -10.17 -35.93 1.36
CA ASN A 324 -9.63 -36.72 2.47
C ASN A 324 -8.25 -37.29 2.15
N ALA A 325 -7.37 -37.30 3.15
CA ALA A 325 -6.02 -37.81 3.06
C ALA A 325 -5.65 -38.61 4.32
N ASN A 326 -4.62 -39.42 4.23
CA ASN A 326 -4.00 -40.05 5.39
C ASN A 326 -2.95 -39.10 6.04
N GLN A 327 -2.35 -39.55 7.13
CA GLN A 327 -1.33 -38.81 7.86
C GLN A 327 -0.10 -38.44 7.01
N ASN A 328 0.24 -39.26 6.02
CA ASN A 328 1.38 -39.05 5.13
C ASN A 328 1.06 -38.09 3.97
N GLY A 329 -0.21 -37.67 3.84
CA GLY A 329 -0.69 -36.81 2.76
C GLY A 329 -1.17 -37.58 1.52
N ASP A 330 -1.24 -38.89 1.56
CA ASP A 330 -1.77 -39.67 0.44
C ASP A 330 -3.29 -39.49 0.37
N ILE A 331 -3.80 -39.25 -0.82
CA ILE A 331 -5.24 -39.04 -1.07
C ILE A 331 -5.97 -40.35 -0.81
N ILE A 332 -7.05 -40.30 -0.05
CA ILE A 332 -7.97 -41.41 0.13
C ILE A 332 -8.93 -41.44 -1.06
N TYR A 333 -9.20 -42.63 -1.55
CA TYR A 333 -10.11 -42.88 -2.67
C TYR A 333 -11.37 -43.59 -2.17
N ARG A 334 -12.52 -43.07 -2.53
CA ARG A 334 -13.83 -43.64 -2.21
C ARG A 334 -14.08 -44.92 -3.01
N ASN A 335 -13.69 -44.90 -4.29
CA ASN A 335 -13.66 -46.02 -5.21
C ASN A 335 -12.35 -45.93 -6.02
N PRO A 336 -11.88 -47.02 -6.67
CA PRO A 336 -10.71 -46.97 -7.53
C PRO A 336 -10.76 -45.83 -8.53
N GLY A 337 -9.76 -44.92 -8.46
CA GLY A 337 -9.66 -43.74 -9.32
C GLY A 337 -10.54 -42.55 -8.93
N THR A 338 -11.39 -42.61 -7.90
CA THR A 338 -12.27 -41.53 -7.47
C THR A 338 -11.84 -41.01 -6.10
N PRO A 339 -11.17 -39.82 -6.02
CA PRO A 339 -10.78 -39.21 -4.74
C PRO A 339 -11.97 -39.01 -3.80
N ASP A 340 -11.75 -39.20 -2.52
CA ASP A 340 -12.76 -38.94 -1.49
C ASP A 340 -12.92 -37.42 -1.21
N ILE A 341 -13.67 -36.76 -2.10
CA ILE A 341 -13.98 -35.34 -1.97
C ILE A 341 -15.08 -35.17 -0.94
N MET A 342 -14.77 -34.44 0.15
CA MET A 342 -15.72 -34.12 1.20
C MET A 342 -16.60 -32.92 0.83
N THR A 343 -15.96 -31.88 0.32
CA THR A 343 -16.62 -30.60 0.05
C THR A 343 -16.03 -29.98 -1.21
N ASN A 344 -16.89 -29.42 -2.04
CA ASN A 344 -16.49 -28.63 -3.18
C ASN A 344 -17.26 -27.29 -3.16
N ILE A 345 -16.53 -26.18 -3.01
CA ILE A 345 -17.09 -24.84 -2.97
C ILE A 345 -16.77 -24.15 -4.29
N VAL A 346 -17.79 -23.72 -5.02
CA VAL A 346 -17.65 -22.99 -6.28
C VAL A 346 -18.23 -21.60 -6.12
N GLN A 347 -17.44 -20.60 -6.48
CA GLN A 347 -17.85 -19.19 -6.37
C GLN A 347 -17.52 -18.43 -7.65
N SER A 348 -18.43 -17.56 -8.06
CA SER A 348 -18.22 -16.51 -9.03
C SER A 348 -18.56 -15.18 -8.37
N THR A 349 -17.57 -14.27 -8.29
CA THR A 349 -17.68 -13.01 -7.55
C THR A 349 -17.39 -11.82 -8.46
N PRO A 350 -18.31 -11.45 -9.37
CA PRO A 350 -18.17 -10.21 -10.13
C PRO A 350 -18.37 -9.01 -9.24
N GLN A 351 -17.54 -7.98 -9.47
CA GLN A 351 -17.67 -6.67 -8.84
C GLN A 351 -17.60 -5.59 -9.92
N MET A 352 -18.54 -4.66 -9.91
CA MET A 352 -18.52 -3.48 -10.76
C MET A 352 -18.60 -2.23 -9.89
N ILE A 353 -17.74 -1.24 -10.16
CA ILE A 353 -17.75 0.05 -9.48
C ILE A 353 -17.76 1.15 -10.52
N ASN A 354 -18.78 2.00 -10.46
CA ASN A 354 -18.89 3.19 -11.27
C ASN A 354 -18.85 4.42 -10.35
N ASN A 355 -18.02 5.39 -10.70
CA ASN A 355 -17.94 6.65 -9.97
C ASN A 355 -17.97 7.84 -10.93
N PHE A 356 -18.79 8.81 -10.62
CA PHE A 356 -18.76 10.15 -11.20
C PHE A 356 -18.33 11.14 -10.13
N SER A 357 -17.37 12.02 -10.46
CA SER A 357 -16.82 13.01 -9.53
C SER A 357 -16.66 14.37 -10.20
N GLY A 358 -16.95 15.42 -9.43
CA GLY A 358 -16.72 16.81 -9.80
C GLY A 358 -15.95 17.54 -8.71
N MET A 359 -15.08 18.48 -9.09
CA MET A 359 -14.31 19.29 -8.13
C MET A 359 -14.12 20.71 -8.70
N VAL A 360 -14.23 21.71 -7.82
CA VAL A 360 -13.95 23.11 -8.13
C VAL A 360 -13.05 23.66 -7.03
N ASP A 361 -11.90 24.21 -7.41
CA ASP A 361 -10.92 24.82 -6.50
C ASP A 361 -10.55 26.22 -6.97
N TYR A 362 -10.57 27.18 -6.06
CA TYR A 362 -10.12 28.54 -6.29
C TYR A 362 -9.02 28.93 -5.31
N VAL A 363 -7.91 29.39 -5.85
CA VAL A 363 -6.76 29.90 -5.08
C VAL A 363 -6.58 31.35 -5.40
N GLN A 364 -6.75 32.23 -4.41
CA GLN A 364 -6.48 33.65 -4.49
C GLN A 364 -5.16 33.96 -3.79
N LYS A 365 -4.22 34.55 -4.52
CA LYS A 365 -2.97 35.08 -3.96
C LYS A 365 -3.03 36.57 -3.86
N PHE A 366 -2.54 37.10 -2.74
CA PHE A 366 -2.46 38.53 -2.49
C PHE A 366 -1.00 39.00 -2.42
N LYS A 367 -0.73 40.27 -2.69
CA LYS A 367 0.63 40.87 -2.72
C LYS A 367 1.38 40.76 -1.39
N ASN A 368 0.67 40.63 -0.26
CA ASN A 368 1.23 40.62 1.09
C ASN A 368 1.54 39.19 1.59
N ASP A 369 1.92 38.24 0.70
CA ASP A 369 2.21 36.83 1.02
C ASP A 369 1.05 36.10 1.74
N PHE A 370 -0.18 36.51 1.46
CA PHE A 370 -1.39 35.88 1.91
C PHE A 370 -2.03 35.07 0.77
N THR A 371 -2.42 33.83 1.04
CA THR A 371 -3.13 32.97 0.07
C THR A 371 -4.39 32.42 0.71
N LEU A 372 -5.51 32.62 0.03
CA LEU A 372 -6.80 32.00 0.33
C LEU A 372 -7.03 30.86 -0.66
N SER A 373 -7.37 29.67 -0.17
CA SER A 373 -7.81 28.57 -1.01
C SER A 373 -9.17 28.07 -0.53
N VAL A 374 -10.12 27.97 -1.45
CA VAL A 374 -11.47 27.49 -1.20
C VAL A 374 -11.87 26.52 -2.30
N GLY A 375 -12.57 25.46 -1.95
CA GLY A 375 -13.04 24.53 -2.96
C GLY A 375 -14.08 23.54 -2.44
N GLY A 376 -14.63 22.80 -3.38
CA GLY A 376 -15.61 21.78 -3.10
C GLY A 376 -15.53 20.62 -4.08
N ASN A 377 -15.96 19.45 -3.63
CA ASN A 377 -16.05 18.25 -4.45
C ASN A 377 -17.35 17.49 -4.21
N TYR A 378 -17.76 16.80 -5.26
CA TYR A 378 -18.85 15.85 -5.25
C TYR A 378 -18.39 14.51 -5.78
N ASN A 379 -18.75 13.41 -5.12
CA ASN A 379 -18.51 12.05 -5.59
C ASN A 379 -19.80 11.25 -5.48
N HIS A 380 -20.14 10.55 -6.56
CA HIS A 380 -21.24 9.58 -6.60
C HIS A 380 -20.70 8.23 -7.04
N THR A 381 -20.76 7.23 -6.15
CA THR A 381 -20.25 5.88 -6.39
C THR A 381 -21.38 4.87 -6.29
N LYS A 382 -21.44 3.95 -7.24
CA LYS A 382 -22.27 2.75 -7.17
C LYS A 382 -21.38 1.53 -7.34
N THR A 383 -21.45 0.60 -6.39
CA THR A 383 -20.84 -0.74 -6.50
C THR A 383 -21.93 -1.77 -6.68
N ASP A 384 -21.64 -2.80 -7.46
CA ASP A 384 -22.53 -3.90 -7.74
C ASP A 384 -21.73 -5.20 -7.65
N ASN A 385 -22.12 -6.11 -6.75
CA ASN A 385 -21.45 -7.37 -6.46
C ASN A 385 -22.51 -8.50 -6.53
N ASP A 386 -22.59 -9.24 -7.64
CA ASP A 386 -23.52 -10.34 -7.84
C ASP A 386 -22.81 -11.70 -7.66
N THR A 387 -22.59 -12.09 -6.42
CA THR A 387 -21.91 -13.35 -6.10
C THR A 387 -22.83 -14.55 -6.30
N LYS A 388 -22.39 -15.50 -7.11
CA LYS A 388 -23.02 -16.80 -7.28
C LYS A 388 -22.13 -17.86 -6.63
N SER A 389 -22.66 -18.58 -5.65
CA SER A 389 -21.90 -19.55 -4.89
C SER A 389 -22.76 -20.77 -4.57
N TYR A 390 -22.13 -21.95 -4.63
CA TYR A 390 -22.70 -23.17 -4.09
C TYR A 390 -21.65 -24.02 -3.42
N THR A 391 -22.08 -24.87 -2.51
CA THR A 391 -21.26 -25.85 -1.81
C THR A 391 -21.87 -27.24 -2.04
N ASP A 392 -21.09 -28.15 -2.59
CA ASP A 392 -21.42 -29.56 -2.65
C ASP A 392 -20.77 -30.27 -1.45
N ASN A 393 -21.58 -30.76 -0.54
CA ASN A 393 -21.13 -31.57 0.61
C ASN A 393 -21.41 -33.02 0.35
N TRP A 394 -20.43 -33.89 0.58
CA TRP A 394 -20.66 -35.33 0.46
C TRP A 394 -21.58 -35.84 1.56
N ASN A 395 -22.65 -36.48 1.18
CA ASN A 395 -23.56 -37.19 2.09
C ASN A 395 -23.29 -38.69 1.98
N ALA A 396 -22.70 -39.24 3.03
CA ALA A 396 -22.32 -40.66 3.05
C ALA A 396 -23.53 -41.60 3.13
N GLU A 397 -24.67 -41.15 3.67
CA GLU A 397 -25.89 -41.97 3.76
C GLU A 397 -26.54 -42.13 2.39
N SER A 398 -26.73 -41.05 1.67
CA SER A 398 -27.34 -41.03 0.33
C SER A 398 -26.37 -41.44 -0.79
N ASN A 399 -25.04 -41.51 -0.50
CA ASN A 399 -23.97 -41.71 -1.46
C ASN A 399 -24.00 -40.67 -2.62
N LYS A 400 -24.36 -39.42 -2.30
CA LYS A 400 -24.50 -38.30 -3.24
C LYS A 400 -23.98 -37.00 -2.62
N TYR A 401 -23.83 -35.98 -3.46
CA TYR A 401 -23.55 -34.64 -2.98
C TYR A 401 -24.84 -33.86 -2.72
N ASP A 402 -24.94 -33.27 -1.53
CA ASP A 402 -25.98 -32.32 -1.18
C ASP A 402 -25.49 -30.91 -1.58
N ARG A 403 -26.18 -30.29 -2.54
CA ARG A 403 -25.84 -28.95 -3.02
C ARG A 403 -26.59 -27.89 -2.24
N VAL A 404 -25.82 -26.95 -1.66
CA VAL A 404 -26.36 -25.76 -0.96
C VAL A 404 -25.96 -24.52 -1.75
N TYR A 405 -26.96 -23.77 -2.21
CA TYR A 405 -26.74 -22.49 -2.91
C TYR A 405 -26.66 -21.35 -1.91
N ASN A 406 -25.64 -20.49 -2.07
CA ASN A 406 -25.39 -19.31 -1.25
C ASN A 406 -25.17 -18.06 -2.12
N PRO A 407 -26.11 -17.65 -2.98
CA PRO A 407 -25.98 -16.46 -3.78
C PRO A 407 -26.11 -15.23 -2.90
N ASN A 408 -25.40 -14.13 -3.29
CA ASN A 408 -25.54 -12.84 -2.64
C ASN A 408 -25.36 -11.72 -3.66
N HIS A 409 -26.38 -10.91 -3.86
CA HIS A 409 -26.28 -9.70 -4.67
C HIS A 409 -26.29 -8.49 -3.75
N PHE A 410 -25.16 -7.75 -3.72
CA PHE A 410 -24.97 -6.60 -2.86
C PHE A 410 -24.68 -5.35 -3.69
N ILE A 411 -25.57 -4.35 -3.60
CA ILE A 411 -25.41 -3.04 -4.23
C ILE A 411 -25.13 -2.02 -3.13
N TYR A 412 -24.07 -1.22 -3.32
CA TYR A 412 -23.77 -0.11 -2.42
C TYR A 412 -23.65 1.19 -3.19
N THR A 413 -24.45 2.19 -2.78
CA THR A 413 -24.45 3.54 -3.36
C THR A 413 -24.01 4.55 -2.32
N GLU A 414 -23.07 5.44 -2.69
CA GLU A 414 -22.52 6.46 -1.80
C GLU A 414 -22.43 7.81 -2.51
N LYS A 415 -22.83 8.87 -1.81
CA LYS A 415 -22.67 10.26 -2.22
C LYS A 415 -21.85 11.00 -1.17
N ILE A 416 -20.80 11.69 -1.59
CA ILE A 416 -19.91 12.47 -0.73
C ILE A 416 -19.86 13.90 -1.25
N TYR A 417 -20.14 14.85 -0.38
CA TYR A 417 -19.96 16.29 -0.59
C TYR A 417 -18.84 16.76 0.34
N GLY A 418 -17.84 17.44 -0.18
CA GLY A 418 -16.75 17.98 0.60
C GLY A 418 -16.55 19.45 0.28
N PHE A 419 -16.32 20.28 1.32
CA PHE A 419 -16.01 21.69 1.21
C PHE A 419 -14.78 21.99 2.05
N TYR A 420 -13.87 22.84 1.55
CA TYR A 420 -12.71 23.26 2.33
C TYR A 420 -12.42 24.74 2.20
N LEU A 421 -11.78 25.28 3.25
CA LEU A 421 -11.21 26.60 3.31
C LEU A 421 -9.80 26.51 3.90
N THR A 422 -8.82 27.18 3.30
CA THR A 422 -7.45 27.25 3.80
C THR A 422 -6.90 28.66 3.67
N LEU A 423 -6.26 29.15 4.72
CA LEU A 423 -5.56 30.42 4.78
C LEU A 423 -4.08 30.14 5.02
N ASP A 424 -3.20 30.67 4.16
CA ASP A 424 -1.74 30.56 4.28
C ASP A 424 -1.15 31.96 4.32
N LYS A 425 -0.30 32.26 5.31
CA LYS A 425 0.31 33.55 5.52
C LYS A 425 1.78 33.42 5.90
N LYS A 426 2.62 34.14 5.19
CA LYS A 426 3.98 34.43 5.63
C LYS A 426 3.96 35.76 6.43
N PHE A 427 4.06 35.65 7.76
CA PHE A 427 4.02 36.79 8.66
C PHE A 427 5.34 37.58 8.67
N SER A 428 6.45 36.88 8.50
CA SER A 428 7.80 37.44 8.40
C SER A 428 8.73 36.45 7.66
N ASP A 429 9.98 36.85 7.43
CA ASP A 429 10.98 35.91 6.85
C ASP A 429 11.28 34.71 7.75
N LYS A 430 10.94 34.81 9.03
CA LYS A 430 11.14 33.75 10.01
C LYS A 430 9.88 32.94 10.32
N PHE A 431 8.70 33.54 10.21
CA PHE A 431 7.46 32.91 10.67
C PHE A 431 6.40 32.84 9.58
N SER A 432 5.85 31.66 9.35
CA SER A 432 4.72 31.39 8.46
C SER A 432 3.75 30.42 9.08
N GLY A 433 2.48 30.51 8.72
CA GLY A 433 1.42 29.65 9.22
C GLY A 433 0.35 29.39 8.19
N LYS A 434 -0.27 28.22 8.29
CA LYS A 434 -1.38 27.77 7.46
C LYS A 434 -2.44 27.19 8.35
N VAL A 435 -3.68 27.64 8.22
CA VAL A 435 -4.85 27.13 8.93
C VAL A 435 -5.92 26.77 7.91
N GLY A 436 -6.67 25.70 8.18
CA GLY A 436 -7.74 25.29 7.29
C GLY A 436 -8.74 24.38 7.97
N ALA A 437 -9.84 24.18 7.31
CA ALA A 437 -10.86 23.22 7.71
C ALA A 437 -11.50 22.59 6.48
N ARG A 438 -11.92 21.34 6.61
CA ARG A 438 -12.71 20.62 5.63
C ARG A 438 -13.97 20.08 6.29
N TYR A 439 -15.09 20.19 5.62
CA TYR A 439 -16.37 19.63 6.04
C TYR A 439 -16.86 18.64 4.99
N GLU A 440 -17.16 17.41 5.41
CA GLU A 440 -17.63 16.35 4.53
C GLU A 440 -18.97 15.81 5.00
N ILE A 441 -19.89 15.64 4.04
CA ILE A 441 -21.21 15.01 4.22
C ILE A 441 -21.18 13.72 3.40
N THR A 442 -21.52 12.61 4.04
CA THR A 442 -21.60 11.29 3.39
C THR A 442 -22.97 10.69 3.58
N ASN A 443 -23.60 10.31 2.46
CA ASN A 443 -24.86 9.56 2.43
C ASN A 443 -24.61 8.24 1.71
N SER A 444 -24.98 7.12 2.32
CA SER A 444 -24.79 5.82 1.70
C SER A 444 -25.93 4.85 1.99
N VAL A 445 -26.21 3.99 1.01
CA VAL A 445 -27.21 2.92 1.06
C VAL A 445 -26.58 1.64 0.55
N GLY A 446 -26.65 0.57 1.33
CA GLY A 446 -26.30 -0.80 0.96
C GLY A 446 -27.57 -1.64 0.88
N GLU A 447 -27.76 -2.33 -0.25
CA GLU A 447 -28.90 -3.21 -0.50
C GLU A 447 -28.40 -4.61 -0.80
N SER A 448 -28.88 -5.62 -0.05
CA SER A 448 -28.57 -7.02 -0.27
C SER A 448 -29.83 -7.81 -0.57
N SER A 449 -29.92 -8.41 -1.75
CA SER A 449 -30.89 -9.46 -2.04
C SER A 449 -30.31 -10.82 -1.66
N ASN A 450 -31.08 -11.69 -1.05
CA ASN A 450 -30.68 -13.00 -0.53
C ASN A 450 -29.84 -12.97 0.75
N ALA A 451 -29.90 -11.90 1.54
CA ALA A 451 -29.36 -11.94 2.88
C ALA A 451 -30.17 -12.96 3.71
N ALA A 452 -29.48 -13.94 4.26
CA ALA A 452 -30.09 -14.86 5.23
C ALA A 452 -30.59 -14.11 6.47
N ASP A 453 -30.07 -12.92 6.72
CA ASP A 453 -30.47 -11.99 7.76
C ASP A 453 -31.19 -10.77 7.13
N PRO A 454 -32.48 -10.54 7.42
CA PRO A 454 -33.23 -9.39 6.94
C PRO A 454 -32.61 -8.02 7.30
N SER A 455 -31.81 -7.93 8.39
CA SER A 455 -31.15 -6.70 8.79
C SER A 455 -30.07 -6.25 7.79
N LEU A 456 -29.56 -7.17 6.97
CA LEU A 456 -28.59 -6.91 5.90
C LEU A 456 -29.25 -6.48 4.59
N SER A 457 -30.58 -6.53 4.47
CA SER A 457 -31.29 -6.23 3.22
C SER A 457 -31.26 -4.76 2.84
N ASN A 458 -31.19 -3.85 3.82
CA ASN A 458 -31.11 -2.40 3.56
C ASN A 458 -30.35 -1.69 4.69
N ILE A 459 -29.15 -1.18 4.38
CA ILE A 459 -28.26 -0.50 5.31
C ILE A 459 -28.11 0.95 4.89
N LYS A 460 -28.72 1.89 5.64
CA LYS A 460 -28.61 3.33 5.38
C LYS A 460 -27.67 3.99 6.37
N ARG A 461 -26.80 4.88 5.89
CA ARG A 461 -25.86 5.66 6.71
C ARG A 461 -25.72 7.07 6.20
N ASP A 462 -25.95 8.01 7.10
CA ASP A 462 -25.76 9.44 6.88
C ASP A 462 -24.88 9.98 8.01
N TYR A 463 -23.75 10.60 7.65
CA TYR A 463 -22.85 11.21 8.62
C TYR A 463 -22.09 12.38 8.03
N ASN A 464 -21.61 13.25 8.91
CA ASN A 464 -20.79 14.39 8.54
C ASN A 464 -19.54 14.47 9.43
N ASN A 465 -18.49 15.11 8.91
CA ASN A 465 -17.21 15.24 9.58
C ASN A 465 -16.62 16.63 9.39
N PHE A 466 -16.12 17.19 10.48
CA PHE A 466 -15.33 18.42 10.48
C PHE A 466 -13.86 18.09 10.72
N LEU A 467 -12.99 18.49 9.79
CA LEU A 467 -11.59 18.09 9.71
C LEU A 467 -10.68 19.34 9.73
N PRO A 468 -10.32 19.83 10.91
CA PRO A 468 -9.43 20.99 11.06
C PRO A 468 -7.97 20.65 10.73
N TYR A 469 -7.24 21.70 10.34
CA TYR A 469 -5.82 21.66 10.00
C TYR A 469 -5.10 22.93 10.49
N LEU A 470 -3.87 22.75 10.99
CA LEU A 470 -2.95 23.83 11.36
C LEU A 470 -1.51 23.42 10.99
N SER A 471 -0.75 24.35 10.44
CA SER A 471 0.71 24.18 10.29
C SER A 471 1.42 25.51 10.58
N LEU A 472 2.43 25.46 11.41
CA LEU A 472 3.26 26.60 11.81
C LEU A 472 4.71 26.28 11.51
N ASN A 473 5.45 27.25 10.98
CA ASN A 473 6.87 27.09 10.69
C ASN A 473 7.66 28.31 11.17
N TYR A 474 8.73 28.09 11.92
CA TYR A 474 9.60 29.12 12.45
C TYR A 474 11.07 28.84 12.13
N ALA A 475 11.68 29.69 11.31
CA ALA A 475 13.09 29.70 11.01
C ALA A 475 13.85 30.46 12.11
N ILE A 476 14.39 29.74 13.09
CA ILE A 476 15.15 30.33 14.19
C ILE A 476 16.33 31.12 13.63
N ASN A 477 17.05 30.52 12.67
CA ASN A 477 18.10 31.13 11.88
C ASN A 477 18.30 30.38 10.55
N LYS A 478 19.33 30.72 9.76
CA LYS A 478 19.63 30.12 8.45
C LYS A 478 19.87 28.60 8.50
N ASN A 479 20.24 28.06 9.66
CA ASN A 479 20.57 26.65 9.85
C ASN A 479 19.54 25.86 10.67
N ASN A 480 18.67 26.53 11.42
CA ASN A 480 17.76 25.93 12.36
C ASN A 480 16.32 26.30 12.04
N ASN A 481 15.48 25.31 11.85
CA ASN A 481 14.06 25.46 11.56
C ASN A 481 13.24 24.53 12.44
N ILE A 482 12.15 25.02 13.01
CA ILE A 482 11.18 24.24 13.78
C ILE A 482 9.79 24.41 13.14
N SER A 483 9.02 23.34 13.08
CA SER A 483 7.63 23.39 12.59
C SER A 483 6.73 22.49 13.40
N TYR A 484 5.49 22.90 13.58
CA TYR A 484 4.42 22.11 14.18
C TYR A 484 3.25 22.00 13.20
N ALA A 485 2.63 20.82 13.14
CA ALA A 485 1.43 20.61 12.35
C ALA A 485 0.42 19.75 13.11
N PHE A 486 -0.85 20.04 12.93
CA PHE A 486 -2.00 19.27 13.38
C PHE A 486 -2.93 19.02 12.19
N SER A 487 -3.47 17.79 12.07
CA SER A 487 -4.51 17.48 11.09
C SER A 487 -5.49 16.46 11.62
N SER A 488 -6.77 16.70 11.41
CA SER A 488 -7.81 15.69 11.56
C SER A 488 -8.12 15.07 10.22
N ARG A 489 -8.25 13.74 10.19
CA ARG A 489 -8.47 12.94 8.98
C ARG A 489 -9.48 11.83 9.26
N MET A 490 -9.99 11.24 8.20
CA MET A 490 -10.93 10.14 8.25
C MET A 490 -10.51 9.06 7.24
N ARG A 491 -10.68 7.78 7.60
CA ARG A 491 -10.58 6.64 6.69
C ARG A 491 -11.97 6.02 6.51
N ARG A 492 -12.44 5.96 5.28
CA ARG A 492 -13.64 5.19 4.93
C ARG A 492 -13.28 3.72 4.67
N PRO A 493 -14.20 2.77 4.94
CA PRO A 493 -13.98 1.40 4.53
C PRO A 493 -13.86 1.32 3.00
N SER A 494 -13.01 0.42 2.51
CA SER A 494 -12.97 0.08 1.09
C SER A 494 -14.26 -0.68 0.69
N PHE A 495 -14.57 -0.71 -0.60
CA PHE A 495 -15.82 -1.33 -1.04
C PHE A 495 -15.85 -2.83 -0.81
N TRP A 496 -14.70 -3.52 -0.86
CA TRP A 496 -14.62 -4.92 -0.53
C TRP A 496 -14.77 -5.19 0.98
N GLU A 497 -14.34 -4.27 1.87
CA GLU A 497 -14.53 -4.38 3.32
C GLU A 497 -16.02 -4.30 3.71
N LEU A 498 -16.85 -3.72 2.84
CA LEU A 498 -18.30 -3.63 3.03
C LEU A 498 -19.04 -4.86 2.46
N ASN A 499 -18.37 -5.69 1.66
CA ASN A 499 -19.00 -6.85 1.04
C ASN A 499 -19.08 -8.02 2.04
N PRO A 500 -20.28 -8.50 2.44
CA PRO A 500 -20.42 -9.58 3.40
C PRO A 500 -20.21 -10.98 2.83
N VAL A 501 -19.79 -11.09 1.58
CA VAL A 501 -19.56 -12.37 0.93
C VAL A 501 -18.43 -13.15 1.60
N ARG A 502 -18.68 -14.43 1.83
CA ARG A 502 -17.71 -15.34 2.44
C ARG A 502 -16.70 -15.86 1.41
N THR A 503 -15.41 -15.71 1.73
CA THR A 503 -14.29 -16.26 0.95
C THR A 503 -13.56 -17.31 1.77
N TYR A 504 -13.50 -18.53 1.29
CA TYR A 504 -12.92 -19.66 2.02
C TYR A 504 -11.42 -19.79 1.76
N LEU A 505 -10.64 -19.93 2.83
CA LEU A 505 -9.25 -20.38 2.81
C LEU A 505 -9.17 -21.90 2.95
N THR A 506 -9.98 -22.43 3.87
CA THR A 506 -10.24 -23.87 4.06
C THR A 506 -11.71 -24.04 4.47
N GLN A 507 -12.16 -25.25 4.65
CA GLN A 507 -13.52 -25.55 5.13
C GLN A 507 -13.87 -24.82 6.45
N TYR A 508 -12.89 -24.61 7.34
CA TYR A 508 -13.08 -24.03 8.68
C TYR A 508 -12.47 -22.63 8.83
N ASN A 509 -11.72 -22.17 7.83
CA ASN A 509 -11.06 -20.88 7.87
C ASN A 509 -11.55 -20.02 6.70
N TYR A 510 -12.16 -18.87 6.97
CA TYR A 510 -12.72 -18.00 5.93
C TYR A 510 -12.65 -16.52 6.29
N ILE A 511 -12.80 -15.67 5.29
CA ILE A 511 -12.95 -14.24 5.42
C ILE A 511 -14.42 -13.89 5.17
N GLN A 512 -15.02 -13.07 6.04
CA GLN A 512 -16.37 -12.52 5.83
C GLN A 512 -16.44 -11.17 6.51
N ASN A 513 -16.60 -10.12 5.73
CA ASN A 513 -16.51 -8.74 6.22
C ASN A 513 -17.82 -8.24 6.84
N ASN A 514 -17.71 -7.14 7.58
CA ASN A 514 -18.84 -6.48 8.21
C ASN A 514 -19.34 -5.29 7.35
N PRO A 515 -20.51 -5.35 6.74
CA PRO A 515 -21.06 -4.23 5.97
C PRO A 515 -21.46 -3.01 6.84
N PHE A 516 -21.49 -3.17 8.18
CA PHE A 516 -21.82 -2.10 9.12
C PHE A 516 -20.60 -1.29 9.59
N VAL A 517 -19.40 -1.53 9.03
CA VAL A 517 -18.18 -0.79 9.38
C VAL A 517 -18.37 0.72 9.19
N LYS A 518 -18.05 1.50 10.24
CA LYS A 518 -18.09 2.97 10.23
C LYS A 518 -16.72 3.53 9.82
N ALA A 519 -16.72 4.76 9.31
CA ALA A 519 -15.46 5.47 9.07
C ALA A 519 -14.66 5.65 10.37
N SER A 520 -13.36 5.46 10.28
CA SER A 520 -12.39 5.70 11.36
C SER A 520 -11.88 7.14 11.30
N SER A 521 -11.77 7.81 12.45
CA SER A 521 -11.20 9.16 12.55
C SER A 521 -9.76 9.11 13.05
N THR A 522 -8.90 9.98 12.54
CA THR A 522 -7.50 10.08 12.95
C THR A 522 -7.14 11.53 13.26
N TYR A 523 -6.52 11.76 14.42
CA TYR A 523 -6.01 13.05 14.86
C TYR A 523 -4.48 12.96 14.91
N ASN A 524 -3.82 13.73 14.05
CA ASN A 524 -2.37 13.69 13.88
C ASN A 524 -1.73 14.97 14.37
N GLN A 525 -0.60 14.85 15.07
CA GLN A 525 0.26 15.97 15.49
C GLN A 525 1.70 15.65 15.12
N GLU A 526 2.46 16.64 14.68
CA GLU A 526 3.85 16.47 14.29
C GLU A 526 4.67 17.70 14.66
N LEU A 527 5.77 17.50 15.38
CA LEU A 527 6.80 18.48 15.63
C LEU A 527 8.07 18.07 14.87
N THR A 528 8.58 18.98 14.04
CA THR A 528 9.78 18.77 13.24
C THR A 528 10.83 19.81 13.58
N TYR A 529 12.06 19.38 13.86
CA TYR A 529 13.24 20.24 13.91
C TYR A 529 14.22 19.85 12.81
N MET A 530 14.71 20.85 12.05
CA MET A 530 15.68 20.66 10.98
C MET A 530 16.95 21.46 11.24
N TYR A 531 18.13 20.82 11.12
CA TYR A 531 19.43 21.42 11.25
C TYR A 531 20.24 21.35 9.95
N LYS A 532 20.80 22.51 9.54
CA LYS A 532 21.63 22.67 8.32
C LYS A 532 21.01 22.08 7.05
N ASN A 533 19.67 21.98 6.97
CA ASN A 533 18.93 21.38 5.87
C ASN A 533 19.42 19.94 5.49
N SER A 534 20.01 19.24 6.42
CA SER A 534 20.58 17.91 6.23
C SER A 534 20.17 16.93 7.33
N TYR A 535 19.94 17.42 8.53
CA TYR A 535 19.56 16.61 9.68
C TYR A 535 18.16 17.00 10.13
N TYR A 536 17.35 16.06 10.49
CA TYR A 536 15.99 16.30 10.98
C TYR A 536 15.65 15.39 12.14
N PHE A 537 14.83 15.91 13.03
CA PHE A 537 14.23 15.21 14.14
C PHE A 537 12.72 15.43 14.08
N ILE A 538 11.95 14.35 14.06
CA ILE A 538 10.49 14.38 13.95
C ILE A 538 9.90 13.60 15.11
N VAL A 539 8.98 14.23 15.82
CA VAL A 539 8.11 13.58 16.81
C VAL A 539 6.69 13.68 16.29
N SER A 540 6.02 12.55 16.11
CA SER A 540 4.62 12.54 15.71
C SER A 540 3.78 11.68 16.63
N HIS A 541 2.54 12.12 16.87
CA HIS A 541 1.51 11.40 17.59
C HIS A 541 0.27 11.30 16.71
N SER A 542 -0.28 10.10 16.54
CA SER A 542 -1.52 9.84 15.83
C SER A 542 -2.46 9.08 16.77
N PHE A 543 -3.67 9.62 16.95
CA PHE A 543 -4.76 8.97 17.68
C PHE A 543 -5.82 8.52 16.67
N TYR A 544 -6.07 7.23 16.61
CA TYR A 544 -7.06 6.59 15.74
C TYR A 544 -8.25 6.18 16.59
N LYS A 545 -9.42 6.65 16.22
CA LYS A 545 -10.70 6.30 16.84
C LYS A 545 -11.49 5.38 15.91
N ASP A 546 -12.12 4.34 16.47
CA ASP A 546 -12.93 3.36 15.73
C ASP A 546 -12.14 2.71 14.57
N VAL A 547 -10.95 2.18 14.87
CA VAL A 547 -10.02 1.63 13.89
C VAL A 547 -10.66 0.52 13.09
N ILE A 548 -10.64 0.64 11.75
CA ILE A 548 -11.05 -0.45 10.86
C ILE A 548 -9.88 -1.41 10.72
N THR A 549 -10.05 -2.63 11.22
CA THR A 549 -8.98 -3.62 11.24
C THR A 549 -9.52 -5.04 11.02
N GLN A 550 -8.64 -5.97 10.71
CA GLN A 550 -8.97 -7.38 10.56
C GLN A 550 -8.85 -8.08 11.93
N VAL A 551 -9.91 -8.74 12.33
CA VAL A 551 -10.00 -9.46 13.60
C VAL A 551 -10.16 -10.96 13.32
N PRO A 552 -9.34 -11.85 13.94
CA PRO A 552 -9.48 -13.30 13.83
C PRO A 552 -10.47 -13.81 14.89
N LEU A 553 -11.75 -13.85 14.57
CA LEU A 553 -12.77 -14.40 15.47
C LEU A 553 -12.76 -15.92 15.41
N GLN A 554 -12.73 -16.57 16.56
CA GLN A 554 -12.73 -18.01 16.69
C GLN A 554 -13.93 -18.47 17.51
N ARG A 555 -14.53 -19.59 17.10
CA ARG A 555 -15.57 -20.28 17.89
C ARG A 555 -15.48 -21.77 17.72
N GLU A 556 -16.01 -22.47 18.68
CA GLU A 556 -16.25 -23.90 18.56
C GLU A 556 -17.55 -24.16 17.79
N ARG A 557 -17.45 -24.97 16.74
CA ARG A 557 -18.60 -25.46 15.98
C ARG A 557 -18.76 -26.93 16.23
N THR A 558 -19.94 -27.35 16.67
CA THR A 558 -20.29 -28.76 16.77
C THR A 558 -20.49 -29.34 15.38
N VAL A 559 -19.82 -30.45 15.10
CA VAL A 559 -19.92 -31.18 13.84
C VAL A 559 -20.06 -32.69 14.15
N ASP A 560 -20.87 -33.36 13.36
CA ASP A 560 -20.98 -34.78 13.43
C ASP A 560 -19.88 -35.44 12.59
N VAL A 561 -19.20 -36.38 13.20
CA VAL A 561 -17.98 -36.99 12.69
C VAL A 561 -18.19 -38.49 12.61
N ILE A 562 -17.95 -39.08 11.43
CA ILE A 562 -18.04 -40.54 11.24
C ILE A 562 -16.96 -41.20 12.09
N LYS A 563 -17.35 -42.24 12.88
CA LYS A 563 -16.41 -43.06 13.62
C LYS A 563 -15.58 -43.90 12.66
N LEU A 564 -14.28 -44.00 12.96
CA LEU A 564 -13.33 -44.79 12.19
C LEU A 564 -12.83 -45.98 13.06
N ASP A 565 -12.56 -47.10 12.43
CA ASP A 565 -11.88 -48.25 13.07
C ASP A 565 -10.36 -47.97 13.23
N LYS A 566 -9.64 -48.94 13.80
CA LYS A 566 -8.19 -48.88 14.00
C LYS A 566 -7.39 -48.77 12.70
N ASN A 567 -8.02 -49.04 11.56
CA ASN A 567 -7.43 -48.98 10.22
C ASN A 567 -7.89 -47.75 9.43
N ASN A 568 -8.56 -46.79 10.12
CA ASN A 568 -9.18 -45.61 9.52
C ASN A 568 -10.33 -45.89 8.55
N ASN A 569 -11.01 -47.03 8.65
CA ASN A 569 -12.20 -47.29 7.87
C ASN A 569 -13.45 -46.82 8.61
N PRO A 570 -14.44 -46.24 7.91
CA PRO A 570 -15.72 -45.85 8.50
C PRO A 570 -16.46 -47.03 9.10
N ILE A 571 -16.87 -46.92 10.38
CA ILE A 571 -17.68 -47.94 11.07
C ILE A 571 -19.13 -47.74 10.67
N LYS A 572 -19.79 -48.86 10.29
CA LYS A 572 -21.23 -48.86 10.05
C LYS A 572 -21.93 -49.63 11.18
N ASP A 573 -23.04 -49.10 11.60
CA ASP A 573 -23.98 -49.81 12.47
C ASP A 573 -24.50 -51.05 11.77
N SER A 574 -24.40 -52.20 12.43
CA SER A 574 -24.71 -53.49 11.84
C SER A 574 -26.21 -53.72 11.59
N GLU A 575 -27.09 -53.02 12.30
CA GLU A 575 -28.52 -53.15 12.18
C GLU A 575 -29.14 -52.22 11.14
N THR A 576 -28.64 -50.97 11.14
CA THR A 576 -29.19 -49.94 10.26
C THR A 576 -28.41 -49.72 8.97
N GLY A 577 -27.16 -50.23 8.90
CA GLY A 577 -26.25 -50.05 7.79
C GLY A 577 -25.73 -48.59 7.65
N LYS A 578 -26.13 -47.69 8.56
CA LYS A 578 -25.70 -46.31 8.57
C LYS A 578 -24.34 -46.16 9.23
N TYR A 579 -23.60 -45.12 8.84
CA TYR A 579 -22.33 -44.81 9.49
C TYR A 579 -22.56 -44.35 10.93
N GLU A 580 -21.81 -44.92 11.86
CA GLU A 580 -21.79 -44.43 13.23
C GLU A 580 -21.13 -43.06 13.26
N THR A 581 -21.78 -42.11 13.92
CA THR A 581 -21.27 -40.74 14.10
C THR A 581 -21.17 -40.40 15.58
N TYR A 582 -20.34 -39.43 15.90
CA TYR A 582 -20.36 -38.75 17.19
C TYR A 582 -20.18 -37.24 16.96
N SER A 583 -20.79 -36.43 17.82
CA SER A 583 -20.64 -35.01 17.77
C SER A 583 -19.36 -34.57 18.46
N THR A 584 -18.60 -33.73 17.82
CA THR A 584 -17.39 -33.11 18.38
C THR A 584 -17.34 -31.63 18.09
N LYS A 585 -16.45 -30.91 18.77
CA LYS A 585 -16.22 -29.50 18.58
C LYS A 585 -14.99 -29.25 17.71
N ILE A 586 -15.13 -28.50 16.64
CA ILE A 586 -14.04 -28.08 15.77
C ILE A 586 -13.92 -26.58 15.82
N ASN A 587 -12.69 -26.06 15.86
CA ASN A 587 -12.43 -24.63 15.82
C ASN A 587 -12.74 -24.08 14.43
N GLU A 588 -13.60 -23.07 14.38
CA GLU A 588 -13.88 -22.26 13.19
C GLU A 588 -13.20 -20.89 13.35
N LEU A 589 -12.40 -20.49 12.36
CA LEU A 589 -11.73 -19.20 12.31
C LEU A 589 -12.34 -18.35 11.21
N ARG A 590 -12.85 -17.17 11.58
CA ARG A 590 -13.33 -16.17 10.67
C ARG A 590 -12.47 -14.91 10.79
N TYR A 591 -11.88 -14.48 9.69
CA TYR A 591 -11.30 -13.16 9.58
C TYR A 591 -12.38 -12.17 9.20
N ILE A 592 -12.58 -11.14 10.02
CA ILE A 592 -13.59 -10.08 9.81
C ILE A 592 -12.92 -8.71 9.79
N ARG A 593 -13.23 -7.88 8.79
CA ARG A 593 -12.94 -6.44 8.82
C ARG A 593 -14.07 -5.71 9.53
N THR A 594 -13.73 -5.01 10.62
CA THR A 594 -14.73 -4.28 11.44
C THR A 594 -14.07 -3.15 12.22
N ASN A 595 -14.87 -2.30 12.87
CA ASN A 595 -14.33 -1.34 13.83
C ASN A 595 -13.90 -2.09 15.09
N PHE A 596 -12.64 -1.89 15.50
CA PHE A 596 -12.04 -2.62 16.60
C PHE A 596 -11.22 -1.70 17.50
N GLY A 597 -11.93 -0.95 18.37
CA GLY A 597 -11.32 -0.10 19.38
C GLY A 597 -10.55 1.11 18.86
N ASN A 598 -9.54 1.52 19.63
CA ASN A 598 -8.74 2.71 19.39
C ASN A 598 -7.25 2.35 19.35
N LYS A 599 -6.47 3.14 18.63
CA LYS A 599 -5.02 2.98 18.52
C LYS A 599 -4.33 4.32 18.72
N GLN A 600 -3.17 4.34 19.37
CA GLN A 600 -2.26 5.48 19.37
C GLN A 600 -0.92 5.06 18.81
N GLU A 601 -0.31 5.95 18.05
CA GLU A 601 1.04 5.79 17.52
C GLU A 601 1.87 7.01 17.93
N LEU A 602 2.98 6.76 18.64
CA LEU A 602 4.03 7.75 18.91
C LEU A 602 5.23 7.36 18.07
N ASN A 603 5.71 8.26 17.22
CA ASN A 603 6.87 8.00 16.38
C ASN A 603 7.93 9.06 16.59
N PHE A 604 9.16 8.62 16.85
CA PHE A 604 10.36 9.43 17.00
C PHE A 604 11.29 9.07 15.86
N THR A 605 11.59 10.01 14.97
CA THR A 605 12.46 9.76 13.82
C THR A 605 13.61 10.76 13.81
N VAL A 606 14.83 10.23 13.72
CA VAL A 606 16.04 11.01 13.43
C VAL A 606 16.53 10.63 12.05
N GLY A 607 16.81 11.63 11.22
CA GLY A 607 17.28 11.38 9.88
C GLY A 607 18.37 12.33 9.43
N MET A 608 19.07 11.86 8.39
CA MET A 608 20.15 12.60 7.75
C MET A 608 20.11 12.36 6.24
N GLN A 609 20.35 13.42 5.48
CA GLN A 609 20.64 13.32 4.05
C GLN A 609 21.88 14.14 3.75
N LYS A 610 22.95 13.47 3.25
CA LYS A 610 24.23 14.14 3.03
C LYS A 610 25.02 13.50 1.88
N SER A 611 25.75 14.35 1.17
CA SER A 611 26.73 13.90 0.17
C SER A 611 28.16 14.10 0.72
N PHE A 612 28.99 13.10 0.52
CA PHE A 612 30.39 13.07 0.93
C PHE A 612 31.32 12.99 -0.28
N PHE A 613 32.59 13.29 -0.10
CA PHE A 613 33.63 13.14 -1.12
C PHE A 613 33.26 13.83 -2.45
N LYS A 614 32.83 15.10 -2.40
CA LYS A 614 32.40 15.87 -3.59
C LYS A 614 31.30 15.15 -4.41
N GLY A 615 30.37 14.45 -3.71
CA GLY A 615 29.24 13.74 -4.33
C GLY A 615 29.58 12.35 -4.90
N TYR A 616 30.71 11.74 -4.51
CA TYR A 616 30.98 10.34 -4.81
C TYR A 616 30.14 9.39 -3.98
N TRP A 617 29.80 9.77 -2.76
CA TRP A 617 28.90 9.02 -1.90
C TRP A 617 27.76 9.92 -1.40
N THR A 618 26.53 9.56 -1.68
CA THR A 618 25.32 10.18 -1.15
C THR A 618 24.59 9.16 -0.29
N THR A 619 24.24 9.56 0.93
CA THR A 619 23.52 8.69 1.86
C THR A 619 22.29 9.39 2.43
N THR A 620 21.22 8.62 2.59
CA THR A 620 20.03 8.97 3.36
C THR A 620 19.88 7.94 4.46
N LEU A 621 19.84 8.39 5.70
CA LEU A 621 19.67 7.54 6.89
C LEU A 621 18.43 8.00 7.66
N ASN A 622 17.57 7.05 8.02
CA ASN A 622 16.43 7.24 8.91
C ASN A 622 16.49 6.19 10.01
N VAL A 623 16.40 6.64 11.25
CA VAL A 623 16.25 5.78 12.42
C VAL A 623 15.02 6.24 13.17
N GLY A 624 14.05 5.35 13.34
CA GLY A 624 12.77 5.65 13.96
C GLY A 624 12.43 4.66 15.07
N VAL A 625 11.80 5.16 16.12
CA VAL A 625 11.18 4.34 17.15
C VAL A 625 9.69 4.60 17.12
N LEU A 626 8.93 3.53 16.86
CA LEU A 626 7.46 3.55 16.83
C LEU A 626 6.92 2.86 18.08
N VAL A 627 6.12 3.58 18.85
CA VAL A 627 5.37 3.03 19.97
C VAL A 627 3.90 2.94 19.58
N ASN A 628 3.36 1.72 19.55
CA ASN A 628 1.95 1.44 19.32
C ASN A 628 1.27 1.11 20.65
N ILE A 629 0.11 1.74 20.88
CA ILE A 629 -0.77 1.48 22.02
C ILE A 629 -2.12 1.11 21.44
N ASN A 630 -2.50 -0.17 21.56
CA ASN A 630 -3.74 -0.69 21.03
C ASN A 630 -4.73 -0.95 22.17
N LYS A 631 -6.01 -0.67 21.93
CA LYS A 631 -7.11 -1.01 22.84
C LYS A 631 -8.29 -1.49 22.00
N GLY A 632 -8.49 -2.80 21.96
CA GLY A 632 -9.58 -3.41 21.21
C GLY A 632 -10.12 -4.65 21.89
N TYR A 633 -11.42 -4.86 21.81
CA TYR A 633 -12.16 -6.01 22.32
C TYR A 633 -13.32 -6.34 21.38
N LEU A 634 -13.47 -7.60 21.02
CA LEU A 634 -14.60 -8.10 20.26
C LEU A 634 -14.89 -9.55 20.65
N ASP A 635 -16.12 -9.85 21.04
CA ASP A 635 -16.60 -11.20 21.42
C ASP A 635 -17.88 -11.60 20.68
N THR A 636 -18.41 -10.69 19.87
CA THR A 636 -19.72 -10.84 19.26
C THR A 636 -19.62 -10.57 17.77
N ASP A 637 -20.23 -11.42 16.96
CA ASP A 637 -20.35 -11.19 15.51
C ASP A 637 -21.21 -9.94 15.25
N PRO A 638 -20.63 -8.90 14.63
CA PRO A 638 -21.40 -7.71 14.31
C PRO A 638 -22.47 -7.91 13.23
N LEU A 639 -22.50 -9.10 12.56
CA LEU A 639 -23.49 -9.41 11.54
C LEU A 639 -24.78 -9.97 12.15
N ASN A 640 -24.68 -10.89 13.10
CA ASN A 640 -25.82 -11.66 13.60
C ASN A 640 -25.88 -11.78 15.13
N GLY A 641 -24.93 -11.19 15.84
CA GLY A 641 -24.89 -11.23 17.30
C GLY A 641 -24.37 -12.53 17.93
N ASP A 642 -23.91 -13.50 17.13
CA ASP A 642 -23.34 -14.76 17.64
C ASP A 642 -22.13 -14.49 18.53
N LYS A 643 -21.97 -15.30 19.59
CA LYS A 643 -20.82 -15.21 20.46
C LYS A 643 -19.63 -15.98 19.90
N PHE A 644 -18.46 -15.36 20.02
CA PHE A 644 -17.16 -15.92 19.71
C PHE A 644 -16.28 -15.94 20.97
N ILE A 645 -15.17 -16.67 20.90
CA ILE A 645 -14.10 -16.54 21.89
C ILE A 645 -13.62 -15.08 21.84
N PRO A 646 -13.61 -14.36 22.98
CA PRO A 646 -13.24 -12.94 22.97
C PRO A 646 -11.86 -12.70 22.37
N TYR A 647 -11.78 -11.83 21.37
CA TYR A 647 -10.52 -11.36 20.84
C TYR A 647 -10.16 -10.01 21.48
N VAL A 648 -9.01 -9.97 22.11
CA VAL A 648 -8.53 -8.78 22.83
C VAL A 648 -7.17 -8.38 22.25
N ASN A 649 -7.03 -7.11 21.89
CA ASN A 649 -5.74 -6.56 21.49
C ASN A 649 -5.45 -5.28 22.33
N ASN A 650 -5.04 -5.49 23.58
CA ASN A 650 -4.60 -4.45 24.50
C ASN A 650 -3.08 -4.48 24.68
N VAL A 651 -2.35 -4.70 23.59
CA VAL A 651 -0.90 -4.87 23.61
C VAL A 651 -0.21 -3.59 23.17
N ASN A 652 0.74 -3.14 23.99
CA ASN A 652 1.66 -2.07 23.62
C ASN A 652 2.89 -2.68 22.98
N SER A 653 3.40 -2.05 21.92
CA SER A 653 4.64 -2.47 21.27
C SER A 653 5.54 -1.29 20.96
N THR A 654 6.84 -1.51 21.11
CA THR A 654 7.88 -0.57 20.68
C THR A 654 8.69 -1.26 19.60
N SER A 655 8.86 -0.60 18.47
CA SER A 655 9.53 -1.15 17.28
C SER A 655 10.58 -0.16 16.78
N LEU A 656 11.77 -0.66 16.51
CA LEU A 656 12.83 0.09 15.83
C LEU A 656 12.65 -0.04 14.31
N ASN A 657 12.73 1.09 13.62
CA ASN A 657 12.75 1.16 12.16
C ASN A 657 14.08 1.78 11.73
N LEU A 658 14.77 1.14 10.80
CA LEU A 658 16.02 1.64 10.25
C LEU A 658 15.95 1.59 8.72
N GLN A 659 16.41 2.66 8.09
CA GLN A 659 16.58 2.74 6.65
C GLN A 659 17.88 3.46 6.32
N ALA A 660 18.70 2.85 5.47
CA ALA A 660 19.95 3.41 4.97
C ALA A 660 20.02 3.21 3.47
N ASN A 661 19.96 4.30 2.71
CA ASN A 661 20.09 4.28 1.25
C ASN A 661 21.41 4.94 0.87
N ASN A 662 22.26 4.21 0.16
CA ASN A 662 23.57 4.67 -0.25
C ASN A 662 23.72 4.57 -1.77
N ASN A 663 24.09 5.68 -2.38
CA ASN A 663 24.44 5.75 -3.79
C ASN A 663 25.91 6.15 -3.91
N ILE A 664 26.69 5.30 -4.56
CA ILE A 664 28.13 5.43 -4.71
C ILE A 664 28.46 5.58 -6.20
N ARG A 665 29.00 6.72 -6.57
CA ARG A 665 29.52 6.96 -7.91
C ARG A 665 30.92 6.35 -8.01
N LEU A 666 31.11 5.45 -8.97
CA LEU A 666 32.36 4.68 -9.10
C LEU A 666 33.38 5.35 -10.02
N ASP A 667 32.95 6.27 -10.92
CA ASP A 667 33.81 6.90 -11.92
C ASP A 667 33.63 8.43 -11.97
N LYS A 668 34.66 9.13 -12.48
CA LYS A 668 34.65 10.58 -12.72
C LYS A 668 33.67 10.97 -13.84
N ALA A 669 33.48 10.13 -14.83
CA ALA A 669 32.60 10.35 -15.98
C ALA A 669 31.12 10.28 -15.60
N LYS A 670 30.78 9.87 -14.37
CA LYS A 670 29.40 9.70 -13.86
C LYS A 670 28.61 8.70 -14.70
N THR A 671 29.23 7.60 -15.07
CA THR A 671 28.61 6.54 -15.87
C THR A 671 28.39 5.25 -15.10
N TRP A 672 29.14 5.03 -14.02
CA TRP A 672 28.98 3.88 -13.13
C TRP A 672 28.54 4.27 -11.73
N TYR A 673 27.54 3.56 -11.20
CA TYR A 673 27.03 3.75 -9.86
C TYR A 673 26.76 2.40 -9.19
N ALA A 674 27.08 2.31 -7.91
CA ALA A 674 26.68 1.20 -7.04
C ALA A 674 25.65 1.73 -6.01
N GLY A 675 24.64 0.92 -5.71
CA GLY A 675 23.67 1.18 -4.66
C GLY A 675 23.76 0.11 -3.58
N VAL A 676 23.72 0.54 -2.31
CA VAL A 676 23.66 -0.34 -1.15
C VAL A 676 22.52 0.18 -0.26
N ASN A 677 21.39 -0.50 -0.29
CA ASN A 677 20.19 -0.09 0.43
C ASN A 677 19.86 -1.13 1.47
N TYR A 678 19.62 -0.69 2.70
CA TYR A 678 19.21 -1.55 3.79
C TYR A 678 18.01 -0.94 4.50
N TRP A 679 17.01 -1.77 4.77
CA TRP A 679 15.93 -1.42 5.68
C TRP A 679 15.69 -2.55 6.68
N PHE A 680 15.23 -2.16 7.87
CA PHE A 680 14.90 -3.07 8.95
C PHE A 680 13.72 -2.51 9.74
N VAL A 681 12.80 -3.38 10.11
CA VAL A 681 11.68 -3.12 11.02
C VAL A 681 11.70 -4.20 12.08
N ASP A 682 11.79 -3.79 13.32
CA ASP A 682 11.74 -4.71 14.47
C ASP A 682 10.32 -5.24 14.68
N LYS A 683 10.18 -6.20 15.58
CA LYS A 683 8.88 -6.79 15.96
C LYS A 683 7.87 -5.70 16.28
N GLN A 684 6.65 -5.86 15.78
CA GLN A 684 5.57 -4.90 16.02
C GLN A 684 4.23 -5.57 16.19
N GLN A 685 3.39 -5.00 17.05
CA GLN A 685 2.01 -5.43 17.16
C GLN A 685 1.21 -4.93 15.97
N ILE A 686 0.58 -5.86 15.27
CA ILE A 686 -0.34 -5.60 14.16
C ILE A 686 -1.73 -6.12 14.49
N GLU A 687 -2.66 -6.03 13.55
CA GLU A 687 -4.06 -6.45 13.69
C GLU A 687 -4.20 -7.93 14.10
N LEU A 688 -3.40 -8.81 13.50
CA LEU A 688 -3.50 -10.26 13.65
C LEU A 688 -2.58 -10.86 14.70
N GLY A 689 -1.88 -10.02 15.49
CA GLY A 689 -0.92 -10.47 16.48
C GLY A 689 0.42 -9.76 16.37
N GLN A 690 1.51 -10.39 16.81
CA GLN A 690 2.85 -9.85 16.73
C GLN A 690 3.54 -10.25 15.42
N LEU A 691 3.81 -9.29 14.57
CA LEU A 691 4.67 -9.47 13.39
C LEU A 691 6.13 -9.57 13.83
N GLY A 692 6.85 -10.56 13.32
CA GLY A 692 8.29 -10.73 13.51
C GLY A 692 9.11 -9.61 12.86
N ALA A 693 10.39 -9.52 13.23
CA ALA A 693 11.28 -8.56 12.61
C ALA A 693 11.50 -8.88 11.12
N LEU A 694 11.53 -7.83 10.29
CA LEU A 694 11.70 -7.90 8.84
C LEU A 694 12.85 -6.99 8.42
N GLY A 695 13.55 -7.38 7.35
CA GLY A 695 14.58 -6.53 6.75
C GLY A 695 14.94 -6.96 5.33
N SER A 696 15.62 -6.10 4.60
CA SER A 696 16.21 -6.41 3.30
C SER A 696 17.50 -5.66 3.09
N LEU A 697 18.51 -6.32 2.55
CA LEU A 697 19.70 -5.71 1.96
C LEU A 697 19.61 -5.85 0.45
N ASP A 698 19.58 -4.71 -0.25
CA ASP A 698 19.50 -4.65 -1.70
C ASP A 698 20.79 -4.05 -2.26
N LEU A 699 21.38 -4.73 -3.25
CA LEU A 699 22.60 -4.29 -3.93
C LEU A 699 22.31 -4.00 -5.40
N SER A 700 22.79 -2.89 -5.92
CA SER A 700 22.58 -2.53 -7.31
C SER A 700 23.85 -2.03 -8.00
N LEU A 701 23.94 -2.29 -9.29
CA LEU A 701 24.97 -1.75 -10.18
C LEU A 701 24.29 -1.13 -11.40
N LYS A 702 24.67 0.10 -11.76
CA LYS A 702 24.11 0.84 -12.88
C LYS A 702 25.21 1.35 -13.78
N LYS A 703 25.02 1.16 -15.10
CA LYS A 703 25.85 1.73 -16.16
C LYS A 703 25.02 2.63 -17.08
N ILE A 704 25.53 3.83 -17.35
CA ILE A 704 24.99 4.75 -18.35
C ILE A 704 25.94 4.77 -19.53
N TRP A 705 25.42 4.52 -20.74
CA TRP A 705 26.19 4.54 -21.99
C TRP A 705 25.39 5.31 -23.06
N GLY A 706 25.77 6.56 -23.30
CA GLY A 706 25.01 7.44 -24.18
C GLY A 706 23.55 7.61 -23.73
N ASP A 707 22.62 7.14 -24.56
CA ASP A 707 21.18 7.13 -24.31
C ASP A 707 20.68 5.83 -23.68
N TRP A 708 21.57 4.85 -23.46
CA TRP A 708 21.27 3.59 -22.80
C TRP A 708 21.59 3.63 -21.31
N THR A 709 20.73 2.99 -20.54
CA THR A 709 20.97 2.73 -19.12
C THR A 709 20.75 1.25 -18.84
N PHE A 710 21.77 0.60 -18.28
CA PHE A 710 21.74 -0.79 -17.82
C PHE A 710 21.76 -0.80 -16.30
N MET A 711 20.92 -1.61 -15.69
CA MET A 711 20.88 -1.76 -14.24
C MET A 711 20.64 -3.21 -13.85
N ALA A 712 21.39 -3.67 -12.87
CA ALA A 712 21.21 -4.94 -12.19
C ALA A 712 21.00 -4.68 -10.71
N THR A 713 19.98 -5.29 -10.11
CA THR A 713 19.69 -5.17 -8.68
C THR A 713 19.43 -6.56 -8.11
N VAL A 714 20.11 -6.92 -7.03
CA VAL A 714 19.79 -8.11 -6.22
C VAL A 714 19.04 -7.63 -5.00
N TYR A 715 17.79 -8.08 -4.86
CA TYR A 715 16.95 -7.79 -3.71
C TYR A 715 17.10 -8.86 -2.64
N ASP A 716 16.96 -8.45 -1.40
CA ASP A 716 16.94 -9.31 -0.20
C ASP A 716 18.08 -10.33 -0.16
N VAL A 717 19.32 -9.83 -0.35
CA VAL A 717 20.55 -10.66 -0.38
C VAL A 717 20.66 -11.56 0.86
N LEU A 718 20.21 -11.06 2.02
CA LEU A 718 20.26 -11.76 3.31
C LEU A 718 19.09 -12.72 3.54
N ASP A 719 18.06 -12.72 2.68
CA ASP A 719 16.84 -13.52 2.83
C ASP A 719 16.14 -13.33 4.19
N THR A 720 15.99 -12.07 4.59
CA THR A 720 15.43 -11.68 5.90
C THR A 720 14.02 -11.10 5.82
N ASN A 721 13.46 -10.95 4.63
CA ASN A 721 12.10 -10.43 4.42
C ASN A 721 11.05 -11.57 4.49
N LYS A 722 10.84 -12.10 5.71
CA LYS A 722 9.94 -13.23 5.97
C LYS A 722 8.81 -12.82 6.91
N VAL A 723 7.56 -12.92 6.45
CA VAL A 723 6.39 -12.54 7.25
C VAL A 723 6.02 -13.67 8.19
N ILE A 724 6.22 -13.45 9.48
CA ILE A 724 5.79 -14.37 10.55
C ILE A 724 4.93 -13.58 11.52
N ILE A 725 3.68 -14.02 11.71
CA ILE A 725 2.74 -13.43 12.64
C ILE A 725 2.44 -14.46 13.71
N ASN A 726 2.62 -14.09 14.96
CA ASN A 726 2.33 -14.93 16.11
C ASN A 726 1.38 -14.18 17.05
N ASP A 727 0.23 -14.77 17.29
CA ASP A 727 -0.71 -14.31 18.31
C ASP A 727 -0.67 -15.32 19.47
N PRO A 728 0.13 -15.05 20.52
CA PRO A 728 0.22 -15.93 21.66
C PRO A 728 -1.10 -15.88 22.41
N LYS A 729 -1.68 -17.05 22.63
CA LYS A 729 -2.91 -17.34 23.38
C LYS A 729 -3.44 -16.17 24.23
N LEU A 730 -4.35 -15.42 23.66
CA LEU A 730 -5.21 -14.53 24.42
C LEU A 730 -6.56 -15.24 24.55
N ASN A 731 -7.03 -15.44 25.77
CA ASN A 731 -8.32 -16.09 26.10
C ASN A 731 -8.48 -17.53 25.58
N GLY A 732 -7.40 -18.36 25.62
CA GLY A 732 -7.48 -19.78 25.26
C GLY A 732 -7.42 -20.06 23.76
N SER A 733 -7.33 -19.07 22.88
CA SER A 733 -7.15 -19.27 21.45
C SER A 733 -5.78 -18.74 20.98
N PHE A 734 -5.27 -19.27 19.86
CA PHE A 734 -4.04 -18.80 19.23
C PHE A 734 -4.20 -18.74 17.71
N ASN A 735 -3.39 -17.87 17.09
CA ASN A 735 -3.25 -17.77 15.64
C ASN A 735 -1.78 -17.56 15.28
N TYR A 736 -1.26 -18.38 14.38
CA TYR A 736 0.12 -18.31 13.88
C TYR A 736 0.09 -18.37 12.36
N VAL A 737 0.73 -17.41 11.72
CA VAL A 737 0.86 -17.35 10.26
C VAL A 737 2.33 -17.21 9.90
N ASN A 738 2.86 -18.12 9.12
CA ASN A 738 4.15 -17.99 8.47
C ASN A 738 3.90 -17.99 6.95
N ASN A 739 4.10 -16.83 6.35
CA ASN A 739 3.96 -16.64 4.91
C ASN A 739 5.33 -16.26 4.34
N TYR A 740 5.98 -17.18 3.66
CA TYR A 740 7.24 -16.94 2.99
C TYR A 740 7.02 -16.65 1.51
N MET A 741 7.18 -15.39 1.14
CA MET A 741 7.22 -14.92 -0.24
C MET A 741 8.68 -14.88 -0.68
N TYR A 742 9.02 -15.56 -1.77
CA TYR A 742 10.39 -15.59 -2.32
C TYR A 742 10.80 -14.21 -2.84
N ARG A 743 11.36 -13.38 -1.94
CA ARG A 743 11.76 -11.98 -2.22
C ARG A 743 13.17 -11.85 -2.78
N ARG A 744 14.03 -12.84 -2.57
CA ARG A 744 15.39 -12.86 -3.13
C ARG A 744 15.32 -13.05 -4.65
N GLN A 745 15.74 -12.03 -5.41
CA GLN A 745 15.61 -12.01 -6.85
C GLN A 745 16.61 -11.06 -7.49
N LEU A 746 17.00 -11.34 -8.73
CA LEU A 746 17.81 -10.49 -9.58
C LEU A 746 16.89 -9.74 -10.56
N ASP A 747 16.88 -8.42 -10.51
CA ASP A 747 16.21 -7.56 -11.48
C ASP A 747 17.23 -7.00 -12.46
N LEU A 748 17.02 -7.25 -13.74
CA LEU A 748 17.80 -6.71 -14.85
C LEU A 748 16.94 -5.74 -15.64
N SER A 749 17.46 -4.55 -15.95
CA SER A 749 16.74 -3.60 -16.79
C SER A 749 17.63 -2.89 -17.80
N ILE A 750 17.08 -2.68 -18.98
CA ILE A 750 17.66 -1.92 -20.07
C ILE A 750 16.69 -0.83 -20.46
N THR A 751 17.14 0.41 -20.48
CA THR A 751 16.33 1.57 -20.90
C THR A 751 17.05 2.31 -22.00
N TYR A 752 16.36 2.58 -23.11
CA TYR A 752 16.82 3.43 -24.21
C TYR A 752 15.99 4.72 -24.25
N ASN A 753 16.64 5.88 -24.16
CA ASN A 753 16.01 7.18 -24.25
C ASN A 753 16.21 7.77 -25.65
N PHE A 754 15.16 8.24 -26.30
CA PHE A 754 15.21 8.78 -27.65
C PHE A 754 14.59 10.18 -27.75
N GLY A 755 14.94 10.90 -28.79
CA GLY A 755 14.35 12.18 -29.15
C GLY A 755 14.94 13.39 -28.42
N ASN A 756 14.24 14.52 -28.49
CA ASN A 756 14.70 15.80 -27.94
C ASN A 756 14.56 15.81 -26.42
N LYS A 757 15.68 15.84 -25.70
CA LYS A 757 15.73 15.85 -24.23
C LYS A 757 15.12 17.12 -23.58
N LYS A 758 14.77 18.12 -24.38
CA LYS A 758 14.20 19.42 -23.92
C LYS A 758 12.67 19.46 -23.99
N VAL A 759 11.99 18.47 -24.60
CA VAL A 759 10.54 18.45 -24.72
C VAL A 759 9.88 18.23 -23.36
N LYS A 760 8.86 19.06 -23.07
CA LYS A 760 8.10 19.00 -21.84
C LYS A 760 7.05 17.89 -21.88
N LYS A 761 6.96 17.10 -20.79
CA LYS A 761 5.82 16.21 -20.56
C LYS A 761 4.52 17.03 -20.35
N VAL A 762 3.41 16.51 -20.85
CA VAL A 762 2.06 17.05 -20.62
C VAL A 762 1.74 17.07 -19.12
N ARG A 763 0.96 18.05 -18.67
CA ARG A 763 0.49 18.14 -17.27
C ARG A 763 -0.35 16.91 -16.91
N ASP A 764 -0.04 16.30 -15.79
CA ASP A 764 -0.96 15.35 -15.17
C ASP A 764 -2.14 16.09 -14.55
N ILE A 765 -3.31 15.49 -14.60
CA ILE A 765 -4.57 16.07 -14.17
C ILE A 765 -4.97 15.44 -12.83
N GLU A 766 -5.30 16.25 -11.83
CA GLU A 766 -5.96 15.77 -10.62
C GLU A 766 -7.39 15.40 -10.97
N ALA A 767 -7.78 14.15 -10.68
CA ALA A 767 -9.14 13.71 -10.90
C ALA A 767 -9.93 13.71 -9.60
N ALA A 768 -11.16 14.16 -9.69
CA ALA A 768 -12.09 14.11 -8.58
C ALA A 768 -12.37 12.66 -8.11
N THR A 769 -12.07 11.66 -8.95
CA THR A 769 -12.19 10.22 -8.62
C THR A 769 -11.05 9.65 -7.77
N ASP A 770 -10.02 10.42 -7.45
CA ASP A 770 -8.80 9.89 -6.83
C ASP A 770 -9.01 9.28 -5.44
N ALA A 771 -9.86 9.89 -4.63
CA ALA A 771 -10.23 9.35 -3.33
C ALA A 771 -10.99 8.01 -3.48
N ILE A 772 -11.75 7.83 -4.55
CA ILE A 772 -12.53 6.63 -4.80
C ILE A 772 -11.67 5.49 -5.31
N LYS A 773 -10.67 5.75 -6.18
CA LYS A 773 -9.75 4.73 -6.69
C LYS A 773 -9.02 3.95 -5.59
N ASN A 774 -8.62 4.61 -4.52
CA ASN A 774 -7.96 3.93 -3.40
C ASN A 774 -8.89 2.97 -2.67
N ARG A 775 -10.20 3.12 -2.80
CA ARG A 775 -11.24 2.30 -2.17
C ARG A 775 -11.72 1.16 -3.07
N THR A 776 -11.29 1.12 -4.33
CA THR A 776 -11.62 0.02 -5.28
C THR A 776 -10.74 -1.22 -5.11
N LYS A 777 -9.66 -1.11 -4.33
CA LYS A 777 -8.69 -2.20 -4.08
C LYS A 777 -9.17 -3.13 -2.99
#